data_8052f2bfffa5c259689ded6105f08c3d
#
_entry.id   8052f2bfffa5c259689ded6105f08c3d
#
_cell.length_a   1.000
_cell.length_b   1.000
_cell.length_c   1.000
_cell.angle_alpha   90.00
_cell.angle_beta   90.00
_cell.angle_gamma   90.00
#
_symmetry.space_group_name_H-M   'P 1'
#
loop_
_entity.id
_entity.type
_entity.pdbx_description
1 polymer ?
#
loop_
_entity_poly.entity_id
_entity_poly.type
_entity_poly.pdbx_seq_one_letter_code
_entity_poly.pdbx_strand_id
1 'polypeptide(L)'
;PHSSPHRLPPLRLARAVPFLYMLPCLALAAPVDLEPTVVSATTTERKLRDAPASVSLIAAEDLRRRPVRDLQEALRGSESLQFNGVGMSRRGISVRGMSSEHTLVLVDGQRISTSSGAIAHSDFDLGWVPVESIERIEVVRGPMSSLYGSEALGGVVNVITRRATDTWTGSGLLDGGVREDGLGGQSHQLGAYLAGPLVPGKLGLALNGESRRQQETPDADERRLSELEGGNADSGGLNLSWTPDDAQRIDLGHQRGRERRWRNSETGGSRSRYYESRDVIERERWSLAHNGQWDWGSSQLRTYRNRLERHNARSDGQPPSNPQRLTDSVVDGHLSVPAFERHLFTLGGEWRKEELEDRSVNTAGDASARHKALFLQDEIAFGPDWSLTLGSRFDKHEAFGWESSPRLYLLHHLSDALTLRAGVGRGYKAPSLKQLSPEYAAVGGGGRFTIYGNPDLKPETNTSYELGADYQGDGWSLKGTVFENDVRDLIQTVCVARCGVRGGEIRNYENVDRARIRGLELSGGVDLPADLRWELNYTYLDARNRTAGQRLGDRSRHLANSQLRWSPNARFSAQLRTEYVGSQVAYSSNVGYALPAYSLWHLELSQKLSENLTLRGGIENLGDQRLADDDTHFTYAEPGRTFHLGLVASF
;
A
#
# COMPACT_ATOMS: atom_id res chain seq x y z
N PRO A 1 -81.18 33.46 -75.84
CA PRO A 1 -80.64 32.18 -75.99
C PRO A 1 -79.16 32.29 -76.39
N HIS A 2 -78.27 31.98 -75.67
CA HIS A 2 -76.98 31.35 -75.93
C HIS A 2 -76.13 31.30 -74.66
N SER A 3 -76.05 30.15 -74.11
CA SER A 3 -75.17 29.79 -73.05
C SER A 3 -73.76 29.60 -73.52
N SER A 4 -72.82 30.18 -72.89
CA SER A 4 -71.37 29.92 -73.11
C SER A 4 -70.82 29.21 -71.81
N PRO A 5 -70.02 28.17 -71.98
CA PRO A 5 -69.54 27.42 -70.79
C PRO A 5 -68.31 28.06 -70.21
N HIS A 6 -68.29 28.13 -68.87
CA HIS A 6 -67.16 28.55 -68.05
C HIS A 6 -66.04 27.51 -68.15
N ARG A 7 -64.85 27.91 -68.56
CA ARG A 7 -63.59 27.15 -68.47
C ARG A 7 -63.00 27.39 -67.07
N LEU A 8 -62.76 26.29 -66.36
CA LEU A 8 -61.98 26.25 -65.14
C LEU A 8 -60.46 26.39 -65.43
N PRO A 9 -59.67 27.09 -64.59
CA PRO A 9 -58.24 27.23 -64.81
C PRO A 9 -57.49 25.95 -64.35
N PRO A 10 -56.29 25.66 -64.91
CA PRO A 10 -55.53 24.45 -64.53
C PRO A 10 -54.90 24.53 -63.18
N LEU A 11 -55.04 23.45 -62.40
CA LEU A 11 -54.31 23.20 -61.15
C LEU A 11 -52.79 23.18 -61.42
N ARG A 12 -52.05 24.12 -60.79
CA ARG A 12 -50.60 24.02 -60.72
C ARG A 12 -50.22 23.01 -59.66
N LEU A 13 -49.60 21.89 -59.97
CA LEU A 13 -48.93 20.98 -59.08
C LEU A 13 -47.73 21.71 -58.49
N ALA A 14 -47.82 21.99 -57.19
CA ALA A 14 -46.65 22.37 -56.37
C ALA A 14 -45.73 21.17 -56.22
N ARG A 15 -44.49 21.28 -56.72
CA ARG A 15 -43.41 20.32 -56.47
C ARG A 15 -43.06 20.40 -54.96
N ALA A 16 -43.37 19.34 -54.22
CA ALA A 16 -42.87 19.12 -52.87
C ALA A 16 -41.37 18.83 -52.93
N VAL A 17 -40.54 19.73 -52.38
CA VAL A 17 -39.13 19.54 -52.12
C VAL A 17 -39.04 18.72 -50.86
N PRO A 18 -38.40 17.54 -50.81
CA PRO A 18 -38.19 16.84 -49.58
C PRO A 18 -37.16 17.61 -48.74
N PHE A 19 -37.58 18.15 -47.58
CA PHE A 19 -36.69 18.61 -46.53
C PHE A 19 -35.99 17.39 -45.95
N LEU A 20 -34.73 17.16 -46.39
CA LEU A 20 -33.82 16.21 -45.80
C LEU A 20 -33.42 16.79 -44.42
N TYR A 21 -34.02 16.29 -43.36
CA TYR A 21 -33.57 16.54 -42.01
C TYR A 21 -32.14 15.98 -41.86
N MET A 22 -31.12 16.83 -41.98
CA MET A 22 -29.79 16.55 -41.43
C MET A 22 -29.93 16.48 -39.92
N LEU A 23 -30.09 15.26 -39.38
CA LEU A 23 -29.75 14.98 -37.97
C LEU A 23 -28.25 15.26 -37.81
N PRO A 24 -27.84 16.15 -36.86
CA PRO A 24 -26.44 16.22 -36.52
C PRO A 24 -26.07 14.84 -35.98
N CYS A 25 -25.16 14.14 -36.64
CA CYS A 25 -24.40 13.04 -36.02
C CYS A 25 -23.67 13.67 -34.84
N LEU A 26 -24.23 13.54 -33.63
CA LEU A 26 -23.47 13.64 -32.39
C LEU A 26 -22.44 12.50 -32.49
N ALA A 27 -21.26 12.84 -32.95
CA ALA A 27 -20.08 12.02 -32.71
C ALA A 27 -19.97 11.94 -31.21
N LEU A 28 -20.40 10.82 -30.63
CA LEU A 28 -19.98 10.44 -29.28
C LEU A 28 -18.46 10.37 -29.37
N ALA A 29 -17.79 11.39 -28.83
CA ALA A 29 -16.36 11.33 -28.61
C ALA A 29 -16.13 10.07 -27.79
N ALA A 30 -15.36 9.13 -28.32
CA ALA A 30 -14.87 8.01 -27.55
C ALA A 30 -14.21 8.59 -26.30
N PRO A 31 -14.44 8.01 -25.09
CA PRO A 31 -13.76 8.46 -23.91
C PRO A 31 -12.27 8.45 -24.20
N VAL A 32 -11.62 9.60 -24.07
CA VAL A 32 -10.17 9.70 -24.15
C VAL A 32 -9.66 8.96 -22.92
N ASP A 33 -9.12 7.78 -23.14
CA ASP A 33 -8.47 7.00 -22.08
C ASP A 33 -7.18 7.74 -21.72
N LEU A 34 -7.25 8.58 -20.69
CA LEU A 34 -6.09 9.33 -20.21
C LEU A 34 -5.12 8.34 -19.60
N GLU A 35 -3.88 8.31 -20.11
CA GLU A 35 -2.82 7.49 -19.53
C GLU A 35 -2.71 7.76 -18.01
N PRO A 36 -2.68 6.71 -17.16
CA PRO A 36 -2.63 6.88 -15.72
C PRO A 36 -1.35 7.61 -15.29
N THR A 37 -1.51 8.53 -14.34
CA THR A 37 -0.41 9.32 -13.78
C THR A 37 -0.03 8.87 -12.38
N VAL A 38 1.24 9.05 -12.01
CA VAL A 38 1.81 8.73 -10.70
C VAL A 38 2.66 9.88 -10.20
N VAL A 39 2.73 10.03 -8.88
CA VAL A 39 3.52 11.10 -8.21
C VAL A 39 4.63 10.56 -7.30
N SER A 40 4.52 9.30 -6.86
CA SER A 40 5.40 8.75 -5.81
C SER A 40 6.84 8.52 -6.26
N ALA A 41 7.09 8.46 -7.56
CA ALA A 41 8.44 8.22 -8.11
C ALA A 41 9.30 9.48 -8.24
N THR A 42 8.69 10.68 -8.29
CA THR A 42 9.37 11.95 -8.59
C THR A 42 8.93 13.14 -7.73
N THR A 43 7.86 13.02 -6.94
CA THR A 43 7.14 14.12 -6.25
C THR A 43 6.36 15.06 -7.19
N THR A 44 6.52 14.93 -8.49
CA THR A 44 5.74 15.61 -9.53
C THR A 44 4.89 14.59 -10.29
N GLU A 45 3.75 15.02 -10.83
CA GLU A 45 2.89 14.12 -11.60
C GLU A 45 3.54 13.74 -12.93
N ARG A 46 3.59 12.43 -13.21
CA ARG A 46 4.15 11.85 -14.43
C ARG A 46 3.23 10.75 -14.96
N LYS A 47 3.23 10.54 -16.28
CA LYS A 47 2.61 9.35 -16.86
C LYS A 47 3.30 8.11 -16.29
N LEU A 48 2.55 7.04 -16.08
CA LEU A 48 3.08 5.80 -15.51
C LEU A 48 4.29 5.26 -16.30
N ARG A 49 4.25 5.35 -17.64
CA ARG A 49 5.35 4.89 -18.52
C ARG A 49 6.62 5.74 -18.37
N ASP A 50 6.48 7.02 -17.98
CA ASP A 50 7.58 7.98 -17.83
C ASP A 50 8.10 8.04 -16.39
N ALA A 51 7.57 7.20 -15.50
CA ALA A 51 8.02 7.15 -14.11
C ALA A 51 9.44 6.56 -14.04
N PRO A 52 10.41 7.27 -13.42
CA PRO A 52 11.77 6.76 -13.24
C PRO A 52 11.85 5.74 -12.11
N ALA A 53 10.99 4.72 -12.12
CA ALA A 53 10.93 3.61 -11.16
C ALA A 53 10.06 2.49 -11.70
N SER A 54 10.18 1.30 -11.13
CA SER A 54 9.19 0.23 -11.30
C SER A 54 7.96 0.53 -10.46
N VAL A 55 6.87 0.96 -11.11
CA VAL A 55 5.63 1.37 -10.42
C VAL A 55 4.47 0.47 -10.82
N SER A 56 3.61 0.12 -9.86
CA SER A 56 2.28 -0.46 -10.07
C SER A 56 1.22 0.48 -9.52
N LEU A 57 0.10 0.55 -10.21
CA LEU A 57 -1.05 1.37 -9.87
C LEU A 57 -2.25 0.46 -9.59
N ILE A 58 -2.98 0.73 -8.51
CA ILE A 58 -4.26 0.08 -8.20
C ILE A 58 -5.30 1.20 -8.15
N ALA A 59 -6.25 1.17 -9.06
CA ALA A 59 -7.30 2.18 -9.16
C ALA A 59 -8.44 1.93 -8.16
N ALA A 60 -9.16 2.99 -7.80
CA ALA A 60 -10.35 2.89 -6.95
C ALA A 60 -11.38 1.89 -7.49
N GLU A 61 -11.52 1.81 -8.81
CA GLU A 61 -12.47 0.89 -9.44
C GLU A 61 -12.12 -0.58 -9.16
N ASP A 62 -10.83 -0.94 -9.16
CA ASP A 62 -10.39 -2.30 -8.84
C ASP A 62 -10.64 -2.64 -7.37
N LEU A 63 -10.50 -1.65 -6.47
CA LEU A 63 -10.81 -1.81 -5.05
C LEU A 63 -12.32 -2.02 -4.81
N ARG A 64 -13.17 -1.38 -5.62
CA ARG A 64 -14.63 -1.50 -5.50
C ARG A 64 -15.22 -2.80 -6.05
N ARG A 65 -14.48 -3.54 -6.86
CA ARG A 65 -14.95 -4.81 -7.46
C ARG A 65 -14.91 -5.98 -6.49
N ARG A 66 -14.11 -5.92 -5.44
CA ARG A 66 -13.88 -6.99 -4.47
C ARG A 66 -14.02 -6.49 -3.03
N PRO A 67 -14.22 -7.36 -2.05
CA PRO A 67 -14.16 -6.97 -0.66
C PRO A 67 -12.73 -6.57 -0.31
N VAL A 68 -12.53 -5.31 0.10
CA VAL A 68 -11.25 -4.79 0.56
C VAL A 68 -11.48 -4.19 1.94
N ARG A 69 -10.86 -4.77 2.95
CA ARG A 69 -11.01 -4.36 4.34
C ARG A 69 -9.81 -3.56 4.85
N ASP A 70 -8.64 -3.77 4.26
CA ASP A 70 -7.41 -3.08 4.64
C ASP A 70 -6.47 -2.92 3.45
N LEU A 71 -5.34 -2.26 3.68
CA LEU A 71 -4.33 -2.03 2.65
C LEU A 71 -3.68 -3.34 2.17
N GLN A 72 -3.57 -4.37 3.02
CA GLN A 72 -3.04 -5.66 2.61
C GLN A 72 -3.95 -6.31 1.57
N GLU A 73 -5.25 -6.35 1.81
CA GLU A 73 -6.23 -6.88 0.85
C GLU A 73 -6.27 -6.03 -0.42
N ALA A 74 -6.15 -4.70 -0.29
CA ALA A 74 -6.06 -3.81 -1.44
C ALA A 74 -4.88 -4.15 -2.37
N LEU A 75 -3.75 -4.57 -1.80
CA LEU A 75 -2.51 -4.87 -2.51
C LEU A 75 -2.39 -6.33 -2.99
N ARG A 76 -3.30 -7.23 -2.59
CA ARG A 76 -3.25 -8.64 -3.02
C ARG A 76 -3.29 -8.76 -4.55
N GLY A 77 -2.47 -9.65 -5.07
CA GLY A 77 -2.32 -9.83 -6.52
C GLY A 77 -1.38 -8.84 -7.20
N SER A 78 -0.77 -7.90 -6.45
CA SER A 78 0.20 -6.96 -7.01
C SER A 78 1.56 -7.63 -7.26
N GLU A 79 2.24 -7.16 -8.30
CA GLU A 79 3.54 -7.65 -8.73
C GLU A 79 4.62 -7.47 -7.65
N SER A 80 5.36 -8.55 -7.35
CA SER A 80 6.50 -8.58 -6.42
C SER A 80 6.17 -8.23 -4.97
N LEU A 81 4.89 -8.35 -4.59
CA LEU A 81 4.44 -8.21 -3.22
C LEU A 81 4.18 -9.58 -2.60
N GLN A 82 4.67 -9.78 -1.39
CA GLN A 82 4.38 -10.94 -0.57
C GLN A 82 3.94 -10.48 0.83
N PHE A 83 2.99 -11.21 1.41
CA PHE A 83 2.50 -10.93 2.75
C PHE A 83 3.10 -11.95 3.71
N ASN A 84 4.11 -11.53 4.46
CA ASN A 84 4.87 -12.39 5.36
C ASN A 84 4.31 -12.30 6.78
N GLY A 85 4.44 -13.38 7.54
CA GLY A 85 4.09 -13.39 8.95
C GLY A 85 4.98 -12.44 9.76
N VAL A 86 4.34 -11.59 10.58
CA VAL A 86 5.02 -10.70 11.53
C VAL A 86 4.75 -11.11 12.99
N GLY A 87 4.23 -12.30 13.18
CA GLY A 87 3.86 -12.91 14.46
C GLY A 87 2.36 -12.86 14.73
N MET A 88 1.88 -13.79 15.57
CA MET A 88 0.47 -13.89 15.99
C MET A 88 -0.53 -13.99 14.82
N SER A 89 -0.19 -14.72 13.76
CA SER A 89 -0.94 -14.84 12.51
C SER A 89 -1.15 -13.52 11.75
N ARG A 90 -0.46 -12.46 12.12
CA ARG A 90 -0.47 -11.15 11.47
C ARG A 90 0.53 -11.11 10.32
N ARG A 91 0.28 -10.23 9.34
CA ARG A 91 1.09 -10.12 8.13
C ARG A 91 1.56 -8.70 7.88
N GLY A 92 2.76 -8.58 7.31
CA GLY A 92 3.30 -7.33 6.81
C GLY A 92 3.54 -7.38 5.30
N ILE A 93 3.62 -6.21 4.66
CA ILE A 93 3.86 -6.07 3.23
C ILE A 93 5.36 -6.14 2.95
N SER A 94 5.78 -7.14 2.19
CA SER A 94 7.16 -7.33 1.73
C SER A 94 7.24 -7.03 0.23
N VAL A 95 8.12 -6.12 -0.16
CA VAL A 95 8.37 -5.72 -1.55
C VAL A 95 9.69 -6.34 -2.00
N ARG A 96 9.71 -7.05 -3.14
CA ARG A 96 10.93 -7.69 -3.69
C ARG A 96 11.68 -8.54 -2.66
N GLY A 97 10.97 -9.21 -1.75
CA GLY A 97 11.56 -10.05 -0.71
C GLY A 97 12.27 -9.29 0.43
N MET A 98 12.21 -7.97 0.44
CA MET A 98 12.66 -7.16 1.58
C MET A 98 11.68 -7.34 2.76
N SER A 99 12.14 -7.17 3.99
CA SER A 99 11.28 -7.21 5.18
C SER A 99 10.18 -6.15 5.12
N SER A 100 9.04 -6.41 5.75
CA SER A 100 7.94 -5.43 5.83
C SER A 100 8.36 -4.10 6.47
N GLU A 101 9.35 -4.11 7.33
CA GLU A 101 9.94 -2.91 7.94
C GLU A 101 10.72 -2.03 6.95
N HIS A 102 11.02 -2.53 5.75
CA HIS A 102 11.70 -1.83 4.67
C HIS A 102 10.72 -1.24 3.64
N THR A 103 9.43 -1.33 3.90
CA THR A 103 8.37 -0.78 3.05
C THR A 103 7.76 0.44 3.73
N LEU A 104 7.96 1.61 3.13
CA LEU A 104 7.39 2.85 3.64
C LEU A 104 5.94 2.99 3.16
N VAL A 105 5.01 3.22 4.10
CA VAL A 105 3.62 3.53 3.79
C VAL A 105 3.39 5.03 3.91
N LEU A 106 2.79 5.61 2.88
CA LEU A 106 2.42 7.02 2.80
C LEU A 106 0.90 7.15 2.60
N VAL A 107 0.36 8.26 3.05
CA VAL A 107 -1.00 8.72 2.69
C VAL A 107 -0.88 10.15 2.17
N ASP A 108 -1.25 10.37 0.91
CA ASP A 108 -1.06 11.65 0.18
C ASP A 108 0.39 12.14 0.18
N GLY A 109 1.33 11.21 0.06
CA GLY A 109 2.77 11.49 0.11
C GLY A 109 3.30 11.85 1.50
N GLN A 110 2.47 11.82 2.54
CA GLN A 110 2.86 12.07 3.92
C GLN A 110 3.14 10.73 4.62
N ARG A 111 4.29 10.64 5.28
CA ARG A 111 4.68 9.48 6.08
C ARG A 111 3.66 9.22 7.21
N ILE A 112 3.32 7.98 7.44
CA ILE A 112 2.64 7.56 8.66
C ILE A 112 3.66 7.09 9.70
N SER A 113 3.35 7.24 10.99
CA SER A 113 4.18 6.67 12.06
C SER A 113 4.15 5.15 11.97
N THR A 114 5.31 4.53 11.72
CA THR A 114 5.40 3.08 11.54
C THR A 114 5.30 2.36 12.89
N SER A 115 4.42 1.39 12.97
CA SER A 115 4.21 0.62 14.20
C SER A 115 5.33 -0.38 14.48
N SER A 116 6.06 -0.84 13.47
CA SER A 116 7.11 -1.85 13.61
C SER A 116 8.22 -1.46 14.58
N GLY A 117 8.67 -0.22 14.52
CA GLY A 117 9.72 0.30 15.40
C GLY A 117 9.28 0.54 16.84
N ALA A 118 8.01 0.90 17.04
CA ALA A 118 7.47 1.25 18.34
C ALA A 118 6.78 0.08 19.05
N ILE A 119 6.06 -0.76 18.29
CA ILE A 119 5.11 -1.74 18.83
C ILE A 119 5.55 -3.19 18.51
N ALA A 120 6.40 -3.40 17.53
CA ALA A 120 6.91 -4.68 17.02
C ALA A 120 6.11 -5.34 15.87
N HIS A 121 5.01 -4.76 15.40
CA HIS A 121 4.23 -5.33 14.30
C HIS A 121 3.82 -4.24 13.32
N SER A 122 4.18 -4.39 12.04
CA SER A 122 3.87 -3.42 10.97
C SER A 122 2.42 -3.50 10.47
N ASP A 123 1.68 -4.55 10.81
CA ASP A 123 0.28 -4.74 10.39
C ASP A 123 -0.69 -3.72 10.98
N PHE A 124 -0.35 -3.07 12.08
CA PHE A 124 -1.14 -1.97 12.64
C PHE A 124 -1.18 -0.73 11.74
N ASP A 125 -0.36 -0.67 10.71
CA ASP A 125 -0.29 0.45 9.77
C ASP A 125 -1.31 0.35 8.62
N LEU A 126 -2.01 -0.78 8.47
CA LEU A 126 -2.69 -1.16 7.25
C LEU A 126 -4.19 -0.83 7.22
N GLY A 127 -4.83 -0.68 8.34
CA GLY A 127 -6.30 -0.73 8.44
C GLY A 127 -7.01 0.56 8.83
N TRP A 128 -6.44 1.75 8.67
CA TRP A 128 -7.03 2.97 9.21
C TRP A 128 -7.50 4.01 8.17
N VAL A 129 -7.20 3.81 6.88
CA VAL A 129 -7.69 4.65 5.79
C VAL A 129 -8.95 4.03 5.21
N PRO A 130 -10.12 4.70 5.26
CA PRO A 130 -11.36 4.19 4.67
C PRO A 130 -11.21 3.91 3.17
N VAL A 131 -11.62 2.72 2.72
CA VAL A 131 -11.45 2.28 1.34
C VAL A 131 -12.17 3.21 0.35
N GLU A 132 -13.37 3.69 0.70
CA GLU A 132 -14.15 4.62 -0.14
C GLU A 132 -13.47 5.99 -0.32
N SER A 133 -12.51 6.35 0.54
CA SER A 133 -11.72 7.59 0.38
C SER A 133 -10.53 7.43 -0.57
N ILE A 134 -10.18 6.22 -0.99
CA ILE A 134 -9.02 5.97 -1.83
C ILE A 134 -9.34 6.29 -3.29
N GLU A 135 -8.51 7.10 -3.92
CA GLU A 135 -8.52 7.37 -5.36
C GLU A 135 -7.69 6.31 -6.12
N ARG A 136 -6.48 6.05 -5.62
CA ARG A 136 -5.56 5.04 -6.13
C ARG A 136 -4.47 4.71 -5.11
N ILE A 137 -3.81 3.58 -5.31
CA ILE A 137 -2.63 3.21 -4.54
C ILE A 137 -1.47 3.07 -5.53
N GLU A 138 -0.36 3.75 -5.24
CA GLU A 138 0.87 3.68 -6.00
C GLU A 138 1.89 2.83 -5.24
N VAL A 139 2.40 1.79 -5.87
CA VAL A 139 3.44 0.92 -5.32
C VAL A 139 4.72 1.13 -6.11
N VAL A 140 5.71 1.76 -5.50
CA VAL A 140 7.04 1.98 -6.09
C VAL A 140 7.99 0.93 -5.52
N ARG A 141 8.62 0.14 -6.39
CA ARG A 141 9.57 -0.90 -6.02
C ARG A 141 11.00 -0.42 -6.14
N GLY A 142 11.85 -0.86 -5.23
CA GLY A 142 13.24 -0.41 -5.10
C GLY A 142 13.40 0.78 -4.14
N PRO A 143 14.64 1.15 -3.82
CA PRO A 143 14.92 2.18 -2.81
C PRO A 143 14.47 3.57 -3.26
N MET A 144 13.67 4.21 -2.44
CA MET A 144 13.14 5.56 -2.64
C MET A 144 13.63 6.55 -1.56
N SER A 145 14.68 6.18 -0.84
CA SER A 145 15.24 7.04 0.21
C SER A 145 15.78 8.36 -0.31
N SER A 146 16.06 8.48 -1.61
CA SER A 146 16.43 9.76 -2.26
C SER A 146 15.35 10.83 -2.19
N LEU A 147 14.09 10.46 -2.02
CA LEU A 147 12.96 11.37 -1.85
C LEU A 147 12.38 11.31 -0.44
N TYR A 148 12.21 10.10 0.10
CA TYR A 148 11.46 9.85 1.33
C TYR A 148 12.32 9.54 2.56
N GLY A 149 13.65 9.36 2.41
CA GLY A 149 14.55 9.07 3.53
C GLY A 149 14.41 7.65 4.08
N SER A 150 14.56 7.52 5.39
CA SER A 150 14.51 6.25 6.10
C SER A 150 13.25 5.42 5.82
N GLU A 151 13.37 4.08 5.87
CA GLU A 151 12.32 3.06 5.69
C GLU A 151 11.93 2.77 4.24
N ALA A 152 12.20 3.68 3.28
CA ALA A 152 11.98 3.44 1.86
C ALA A 152 13.11 2.62 1.22
N LEU A 153 13.52 1.53 1.89
CA LEU A 153 14.66 0.68 1.49
C LEU A 153 14.27 -0.34 0.43
N GLY A 154 13.10 -0.95 0.57
CA GLY A 154 12.54 -1.95 -0.33
C GLY A 154 11.54 -1.38 -1.33
N GLY A 155 10.81 -0.34 -0.91
CA GLY A 155 9.79 0.32 -1.72
C GLY A 155 8.92 1.27 -0.92
N VAL A 156 7.96 1.85 -1.64
CA VAL A 156 6.96 2.79 -1.10
C VAL A 156 5.58 2.35 -1.53
N VAL A 157 4.64 2.35 -0.61
CA VAL A 157 3.21 2.22 -0.87
C VAL A 157 2.55 3.53 -0.51
N ASN A 158 2.05 4.26 -1.50
CA ASN A 158 1.42 5.56 -1.31
C ASN A 158 -0.08 5.47 -1.60
N VAL A 159 -0.90 5.67 -0.59
CA VAL A 159 -2.35 5.75 -0.70
C VAL A 159 -2.73 7.18 -1.04
N ILE A 160 -3.24 7.41 -2.24
CA ILE A 160 -3.74 8.72 -2.68
C ILE A 160 -5.23 8.78 -2.39
N THR A 161 -5.66 9.80 -1.65
CA THR A 161 -7.06 9.99 -1.29
C THR A 161 -7.81 10.87 -2.28
N ARG A 162 -9.11 10.61 -2.43
CA ARG A 162 -10.02 11.40 -3.27
C ARG A 162 -10.15 12.81 -2.71
N ARG A 163 -10.23 13.79 -3.60
CA ARG A 163 -10.38 15.20 -3.25
C ARG A 163 -11.78 15.71 -3.61
N ALA A 164 -12.14 16.84 -3.01
CA ALA A 164 -13.33 17.57 -3.41
C ALA A 164 -13.22 18.06 -4.85
N THR A 165 -14.30 17.90 -5.61
CA THR A 165 -14.49 18.36 -6.99
C THR A 165 -15.47 19.54 -7.02
N ASP A 166 -15.67 20.13 -8.19
CA ASP A 166 -16.61 21.25 -8.36
C ASP A 166 -18.10 20.84 -8.27
N THR A 167 -18.37 19.56 -8.20
CA THR A 167 -19.70 18.98 -7.98
C THR A 167 -19.69 18.07 -6.75
N TRP A 168 -20.81 17.98 -6.07
CA TRP A 168 -20.97 17.01 -5.00
C TRP A 168 -20.97 15.60 -5.55
N THR A 169 -20.10 14.77 -4.98
CA THR A 169 -20.00 13.34 -5.28
C THR A 169 -19.99 12.57 -3.98
N GLY A 170 -20.53 11.36 -4.00
CA GLY A 170 -20.56 10.51 -2.84
C GLY A 170 -20.49 9.04 -3.20
N SER A 171 -20.04 8.23 -2.25
CA SER A 171 -20.12 6.78 -2.33
C SER A 171 -20.40 6.18 -0.98
N GLY A 172 -21.08 5.04 -0.98
CA GLY A 172 -21.37 4.23 0.20
C GLY A 172 -21.13 2.78 -0.10
N LEU A 173 -20.61 2.07 0.89
CA LEU A 173 -20.30 0.64 0.83
C LEU A 173 -20.99 -0.06 2.00
N LEU A 174 -21.69 -1.16 1.72
CA LEU A 174 -22.13 -2.14 2.69
C LEU A 174 -21.62 -3.51 2.21
N ASP A 175 -20.89 -4.23 3.04
CA ASP A 175 -20.37 -5.55 2.71
C ASP A 175 -20.50 -6.49 3.91
N GLY A 176 -20.76 -7.76 3.66
CA GLY A 176 -20.83 -8.81 4.66
C GLY A 176 -20.20 -10.10 4.14
N GLY A 177 -19.45 -10.78 5.01
CA GLY A 177 -18.82 -12.05 4.72
C GLY A 177 -19.20 -13.12 5.74
N VAL A 178 -19.39 -14.35 5.27
CA VAL A 178 -19.63 -15.52 6.13
C VAL A 178 -18.73 -16.67 5.67
N ARG A 179 -18.13 -17.36 6.64
CA ARG A 179 -17.32 -18.55 6.37
C ARG A 179 -18.21 -19.78 6.17
N GLU A 180 -17.75 -20.69 5.32
CA GLU A 180 -18.49 -21.93 5.01
C GLU A 180 -18.70 -22.82 6.24
N ASP A 181 -17.67 -22.92 7.08
CA ASP A 181 -17.69 -23.82 8.26
C ASP A 181 -18.53 -23.29 9.44
N GLY A 182 -18.96 -22.02 9.39
CA GLY A 182 -19.72 -21.38 10.48
C GLY A 182 -18.95 -21.22 11.79
N LEU A 183 -17.63 -21.45 11.80
CA LEU A 183 -16.77 -21.40 12.99
C LEU A 183 -16.24 -19.99 13.28
N GLY A 184 -17.05 -18.96 13.13
CA GLY A 184 -16.63 -17.57 13.33
C GLY A 184 -16.15 -16.93 12.03
N GLY A 185 -15.32 -15.89 12.14
CA GLY A 185 -14.78 -15.17 10.98
C GLY A 185 -15.81 -14.38 10.18
N GLN A 186 -17.06 -14.24 10.65
CA GLN A 186 -18.05 -13.38 10.00
C GLN A 186 -17.57 -11.93 10.01
N SER A 187 -17.79 -11.23 8.91
CA SER A 187 -17.33 -9.85 8.75
C SER A 187 -18.45 -8.93 8.25
N HIS A 188 -18.38 -7.67 8.68
CA HIS A 188 -19.26 -6.60 8.20
C HIS A 188 -18.42 -5.34 7.99
N GLN A 189 -18.69 -4.63 6.90
CA GLN A 189 -18.06 -3.36 6.60
C GLN A 189 -19.10 -2.36 6.13
N LEU A 190 -19.06 -1.17 6.69
CA LEU A 190 -19.85 -0.02 6.27
C LEU A 190 -18.87 1.13 6.00
N GLY A 191 -18.88 1.66 4.79
CA GLY A 191 -18.04 2.77 4.37
C GLY A 191 -18.86 3.90 3.74
N ALA A 192 -18.41 5.13 3.87
CA ALA A 192 -19.01 6.28 3.23
C ALA A 192 -17.96 7.34 2.86
N TYR A 193 -18.18 8.00 1.74
CA TYR A 193 -17.43 9.15 1.27
C TYR A 193 -18.38 10.19 0.70
N LEU A 194 -18.13 11.46 1.01
CA LEU A 194 -18.88 12.58 0.49
C LEU A 194 -17.92 13.75 0.25
N ALA A 195 -17.93 14.33 -0.95
CA ALA A 195 -17.10 15.48 -1.24
C ALA A 195 -17.78 16.43 -2.24
N GLY A 196 -17.47 17.70 -2.11
CA GLY A 196 -17.99 18.73 -3.02
C GLY A 196 -17.63 20.15 -2.59
N PRO A 197 -18.09 21.15 -3.34
CA PRO A 197 -17.80 22.53 -3.07
C PRO A 197 -18.70 23.09 -1.95
N LEU A 198 -18.09 23.64 -0.90
CA LEU A 198 -18.78 24.54 0.04
C LEU A 198 -18.97 25.95 -0.60
N VAL A 199 -17.94 26.39 -1.32
CA VAL A 199 -17.96 27.60 -2.16
C VAL A 199 -17.37 27.20 -3.52
N PRO A 200 -18.15 27.21 -4.60
CA PRO A 200 -17.69 26.80 -5.92
C PRO A 200 -16.39 27.49 -6.33
N GLY A 201 -15.40 26.70 -6.79
CA GLY A 201 -14.08 27.15 -7.21
C GLY A 201 -13.17 27.69 -6.09
N LYS A 202 -13.63 27.76 -4.82
CA LYS A 202 -12.83 28.34 -3.72
C LYS A 202 -12.66 27.45 -2.50
N LEU A 203 -13.71 26.75 -2.08
CA LEU A 203 -13.67 25.99 -0.85
C LEU A 203 -14.36 24.65 -1.05
N GLY A 204 -13.59 23.59 -0.99
CA GLY A 204 -14.05 22.21 -1.08
C GLY A 204 -13.99 21.49 0.26
N LEU A 205 -14.91 20.55 0.48
CA LEU A 205 -14.95 19.66 1.64
C LEU A 205 -15.01 18.22 1.18
N ALA A 206 -14.18 17.35 1.77
CA ALA A 206 -14.29 15.91 1.66
C ALA A 206 -14.42 15.29 3.05
N LEU A 207 -15.38 14.37 3.20
CA LEU A 207 -15.65 13.62 4.42
C LEU A 207 -15.59 12.13 4.10
N ASN A 208 -15.02 11.34 5.00
CA ASN A 208 -15.03 9.88 4.89
C ASN A 208 -15.25 9.24 6.26
N GLY A 209 -15.74 8.00 6.23
CA GLY A 209 -15.91 7.19 7.43
C GLY A 209 -16.06 5.72 7.09
N GLU A 210 -15.56 4.87 7.97
CA GLU A 210 -15.66 3.42 7.83
C GLU A 210 -15.81 2.75 9.20
N SER A 211 -16.65 1.72 9.24
CA SER A 211 -16.81 0.84 10.40
C SER A 211 -16.69 -0.60 9.94
N ARG A 212 -15.77 -1.35 10.54
CA ARG A 212 -15.52 -2.77 10.23
C ARG A 212 -15.65 -3.61 11.48
N ARG A 213 -16.22 -4.79 11.32
CA ARG A 213 -16.37 -5.79 12.38
C ARG A 213 -15.98 -7.14 11.83
N GLN A 214 -15.16 -7.88 12.55
CA GLN A 214 -14.79 -9.24 12.20
C GLN A 214 -14.80 -10.11 13.44
N GLN A 215 -15.47 -11.24 13.36
CA GLN A 215 -15.41 -12.25 14.40
C GLN A 215 -14.08 -12.98 14.37
N GLU A 216 -13.63 -13.40 15.53
CA GLU A 216 -12.50 -14.31 15.70
C GLU A 216 -12.76 -15.64 14.98
N THR A 217 -11.71 -16.24 14.44
CA THR A 217 -11.72 -17.60 13.95
C THR A 217 -11.01 -18.49 14.95
N PRO A 218 -11.68 -19.47 15.56
CA PRO A 218 -11.03 -20.45 16.40
C PRO A 218 -10.04 -21.32 15.61
N ASP A 219 -9.02 -21.79 16.28
CA ASP A 219 -8.12 -22.82 15.76
C ASP A 219 -8.89 -24.15 15.55
N ALA A 220 -8.58 -24.87 14.48
CA ALA A 220 -9.30 -26.09 14.12
C ALA A 220 -9.07 -27.24 15.12
N ASP A 221 -7.84 -27.37 15.62
CA ASP A 221 -7.43 -28.45 16.53
C ASP A 221 -7.71 -28.11 17.99
N GLU A 222 -7.51 -26.84 18.38
CA GLU A 222 -7.71 -26.34 19.73
C GLU A 222 -8.64 -25.10 19.74
N ARG A 223 -9.92 -25.33 19.75
CA ARG A 223 -10.97 -24.29 19.64
C ARG A 223 -10.94 -23.20 20.72
N ARG A 224 -10.15 -23.38 21.78
CA ARG A 224 -9.92 -22.36 22.80
C ARG A 224 -8.86 -21.34 22.38
N LEU A 225 -8.14 -21.58 21.29
CA LEU A 225 -7.16 -20.70 20.70
C LEU A 225 -7.76 -20.01 19.46
N SER A 226 -7.20 -18.87 19.08
CA SER A 226 -7.53 -18.20 17.85
C SER A 226 -6.52 -18.53 16.74
N GLU A 227 -7.01 -19.01 15.61
CA GLU A 227 -6.27 -19.05 14.37
C GLU A 227 -6.14 -17.62 13.82
N LEU A 228 -7.27 -16.90 13.70
CA LEU A 228 -7.32 -15.50 13.28
C LEU A 228 -7.99 -14.63 14.36
N GLU A 229 -7.46 -13.43 14.54
CA GLU A 229 -7.98 -12.47 15.51
C GLU A 229 -9.37 -11.96 15.14
N GLY A 230 -10.19 -11.70 16.16
CA GLY A 230 -11.37 -10.86 16.02
C GLY A 230 -10.98 -9.38 16.08
N GLY A 231 -11.79 -8.53 15.46
CA GLY A 231 -11.49 -7.11 15.43
C GLY A 231 -12.70 -6.21 15.15
N ASN A 232 -12.65 -5.01 15.72
CA ASN A 232 -13.54 -3.90 15.40
C ASN A 232 -12.70 -2.69 15.07
N ALA A 233 -12.91 -2.08 13.91
CA ALA A 233 -12.22 -0.86 13.51
C ALA A 233 -13.23 0.20 13.09
N ASP A 234 -13.04 1.41 13.58
CA ASP A 234 -13.80 2.59 13.21
C ASP A 234 -12.81 3.68 12.82
N SER A 235 -12.96 4.25 11.64
CA SER A 235 -12.09 5.32 11.15
C SER A 235 -12.90 6.37 10.39
N GLY A 236 -12.37 7.58 10.34
CA GLY A 236 -12.99 8.67 9.61
C GLY A 236 -12.08 9.89 9.53
N GLY A 237 -12.39 10.74 8.56
CA GLY A 237 -11.60 11.92 8.31
C GLY A 237 -12.35 13.01 7.58
N LEU A 238 -11.73 14.16 7.57
CA LEU A 238 -12.14 15.30 6.79
C LEU A 238 -10.93 15.94 6.11
N ASN A 239 -11.17 16.49 4.93
CA ASN A 239 -10.23 17.37 4.24
C ASN A 239 -10.97 18.62 3.80
N LEU A 240 -10.41 19.79 4.11
CA LEU A 240 -10.90 21.09 3.68
C LEU A 240 -9.86 21.69 2.73
N SER A 241 -10.23 21.92 1.49
CA SER A 241 -9.37 22.49 0.45
C SER A 241 -9.78 23.92 0.14
N TRP A 242 -8.90 24.87 0.39
CA TRP A 242 -9.10 26.27 0.05
C TRP A 242 -8.21 26.68 -1.12
N THR A 243 -8.84 27.21 -2.18
CA THR A 243 -8.19 27.71 -3.41
C THR A 243 -8.41 29.21 -3.48
N PRO A 244 -7.53 30.03 -2.87
CA PRO A 244 -7.67 31.49 -2.85
C PRO A 244 -7.63 32.09 -4.26
N ASP A 245 -6.83 31.50 -5.14
CA ASP A 245 -6.67 31.81 -6.56
C ASP A 245 -6.31 30.53 -7.35
N ASP A 246 -6.21 30.64 -8.68
CA ASP A 246 -5.92 29.51 -9.56
C ASP A 246 -4.50 28.91 -9.38
N ALA A 247 -3.60 29.66 -8.75
CA ALA A 247 -2.21 29.26 -8.55
C ALA A 247 -1.99 28.55 -7.20
N GLN A 248 -2.90 28.67 -6.24
CA GLN A 248 -2.65 28.25 -4.87
C GLN A 248 -3.76 27.36 -4.33
N ARG A 249 -3.38 26.33 -3.58
CA ARG A 249 -4.30 25.50 -2.82
C ARG A 249 -3.74 25.21 -1.43
N ILE A 250 -4.57 25.34 -0.43
CA ILE A 250 -4.27 25.03 0.98
C ILE A 250 -5.22 23.92 1.41
N ASP A 251 -4.67 22.80 1.84
CA ASP A 251 -5.41 21.62 2.33
C ASP A 251 -5.21 21.47 3.84
N LEU A 252 -6.32 21.43 4.59
CA LEU A 252 -6.34 21.08 6.01
C LEU A 252 -6.98 19.71 6.17
N GLY A 253 -6.22 18.74 6.65
CA GLY A 253 -6.66 17.36 6.83
C GLY A 253 -6.69 16.93 8.29
N HIS A 254 -7.70 16.14 8.65
CA HIS A 254 -7.75 15.40 9.90
C HIS A 254 -8.24 13.98 9.64
N GLN A 255 -7.54 13.00 10.18
CA GLN A 255 -7.89 11.58 10.09
C GLN A 255 -7.73 10.93 11.47
N ARG A 256 -8.73 10.14 11.88
CA ARG A 256 -8.69 9.37 13.11
C ARG A 256 -9.15 7.95 12.86
N GLY A 257 -8.52 6.99 13.52
CA GLY A 257 -8.92 5.59 13.54
C GLY A 257 -8.77 4.99 14.92
N ARG A 258 -9.67 4.08 15.25
CA ARG A 258 -9.60 3.26 16.46
C ARG A 258 -9.89 1.83 16.09
N GLU A 259 -8.97 0.94 16.48
CA GLU A 259 -9.07 -0.49 16.24
C GLU A 259 -8.98 -1.24 17.57
N ARG A 260 -9.84 -2.24 17.75
CA ARG A 260 -9.80 -3.17 18.87
C ARG A 260 -9.64 -4.56 18.29
N ARG A 261 -8.60 -5.27 18.71
CA ARG A 261 -8.35 -6.65 18.32
C ARG A 261 -8.36 -7.53 19.54
N TRP A 262 -8.80 -8.77 19.41
CA TRP A 262 -8.74 -9.76 20.46
C TRP A 262 -8.39 -11.12 19.89
N ARG A 263 -7.67 -11.90 20.68
CA ARG A 263 -7.34 -13.28 20.39
C ARG A 263 -7.26 -14.10 21.66
N ASN A 264 -7.64 -15.35 21.59
CA ASN A 264 -7.41 -16.33 22.60
C ASN A 264 -6.06 -17.01 22.40
N SER A 265 -5.26 -17.05 23.44
CA SER A 265 -3.89 -17.56 23.44
C SER A 265 -3.65 -18.38 24.70
N GLU A 266 -2.52 -19.07 24.75
CA GLU A 266 -2.09 -19.79 25.95
C GLU A 266 -0.71 -19.33 26.43
N THR A 267 -0.47 -19.45 27.74
CA THR A 267 0.86 -19.25 28.31
C THR A 267 1.71 -20.48 28.02
N GLY A 268 2.95 -20.29 27.59
CA GLY A 268 3.86 -21.41 27.39
C GLY A 268 4.26 -22.07 28.72
N GLY A 269 4.54 -23.39 28.71
CA GLY A 269 5.08 -24.11 29.85
C GLY A 269 4.24 -25.33 30.25
N SER A 270 4.66 -26.04 31.31
CA SER A 270 4.01 -27.28 31.80
C SER A 270 2.64 -27.06 32.46
N ARG A 271 2.29 -25.82 32.79
CA ARG A 271 0.97 -25.42 33.28
C ARG A 271 0.42 -24.31 32.40
N SER A 272 0.09 -24.66 31.15
CA SER A 272 -0.51 -23.71 30.22
C SER A 272 -1.85 -23.19 30.77
N ARG A 273 -2.06 -21.87 30.65
CA ARG A 273 -3.32 -21.19 30.97
C ARG A 273 -3.80 -20.48 29.72
N TYR A 274 -5.10 -20.62 29.43
CA TYR A 274 -5.73 -19.88 28.36
C TYR A 274 -6.05 -18.46 28.83
N TYR A 275 -5.88 -17.51 27.95
CA TYR A 275 -6.22 -16.12 28.20
C TYR A 275 -6.63 -15.42 26.91
N GLU A 276 -7.46 -14.43 27.02
CA GLU A 276 -7.75 -13.51 25.94
C GLU A 276 -6.78 -12.32 26.03
N SER A 277 -6.12 -12.00 24.92
CA SER A 277 -5.33 -10.78 24.74
C SER A 277 -6.12 -9.77 23.94
N ARG A 278 -6.25 -8.55 24.43
CA ARG A 278 -6.94 -7.45 23.76
C ARG A 278 -5.99 -6.31 23.49
N ASP A 279 -5.92 -5.89 22.22
CA ASP A 279 -5.22 -4.70 21.80
C ASP A 279 -6.24 -3.60 21.45
N VAL A 280 -5.96 -2.38 21.89
CA VAL A 280 -6.63 -1.16 21.44
C VAL A 280 -5.60 -0.27 20.80
N ILE A 281 -5.79 0.04 19.53
CA ILE A 281 -4.90 0.86 18.72
C ILE A 281 -5.66 2.13 18.32
N GLU A 282 -5.09 3.28 18.60
CA GLU A 282 -5.63 4.58 18.18
C GLU A 282 -4.61 5.29 17.31
N ARG A 283 -5.08 5.84 16.19
CA ARG A 283 -4.30 6.67 15.28
C ARG A 283 -4.98 7.99 15.07
N GLU A 284 -4.18 9.04 15.01
CA GLU A 284 -4.64 10.38 14.71
C GLU A 284 -3.62 11.10 13.84
N ARG A 285 -4.08 11.80 12.81
CA ARG A 285 -3.26 12.66 11.97
C ARG A 285 -3.92 14.01 11.77
N TRP A 286 -3.14 15.06 11.95
CA TRP A 286 -3.44 16.41 11.52
C TRP A 286 -2.46 16.82 10.46
N SER A 287 -2.91 17.47 9.39
CA SER A 287 -2.04 17.93 8.32
C SER A 287 -2.50 19.27 7.76
N LEU A 288 -1.53 20.11 7.41
CA LEU A 288 -1.71 21.35 6.67
C LEU A 288 -0.72 21.35 5.51
N ALA A 289 -1.20 21.51 4.30
CA ALA A 289 -0.38 21.54 3.10
C ALA A 289 -0.71 22.78 2.27
N HIS A 290 0.32 23.44 1.75
CA HIS A 290 0.22 24.46 0.73
C HIS A 290 0.83 23.95 -0.57
N ASN A 291 0.11 24.06 -1.68
CA ASN A 291 0.57 23.73 -3.02
C ASN A 291 0.45 24.99 -3.88
N GLY A 292 1.53 25.36 -4.55
CA GLY A 292 1.59 26.53 -5.42
C GLY A 292 2.05 26.18 -6.83
N GLN A 293 1.43 26.80 -7.83
CA GLN A 293 1.83 26.79 -9.24
C GLN A 293 2.17 28.23 -9.63
N TRP A 294 3.43 28.45 -9.99
CA TRP A 294 3.98 29.77 -10.23
C TRP A 294 4.56 29.85 -11.64
N ASP A 295 4.77 31.05 -12.18
CA ASP A 295 5.42 31.23 -13.48
C ASP A 295 6.83 30.61 -13.54
N TRP A 296 7.51 30.50 -12.41
CA TRP A 296 8.85 29.91 -12.30
C TRP A 296 8.85 28.41 -12.00
N GLY A 297 7.71 27.78 -11.74
CA GLY A 297 7.62 26.36 -11.36
C GLY A 297 6.57 26.09 -10.30
N SER A 298 6.75 25.05 -9.51
CA SER A 298 5.81 24.66 -8.46
C SER A 298 6.46 24.56 -7.08
N SER A 299 5.64 24.70 -6.05
CA SER A 299 6.05 24.56 -4.65
C SER A 299 5.07 23.73 -3.85
N GLN A 300 5.59 22.97 -2.88
CA GLN A 300 4.80 22.31 -1.86
C GLN A 300 5.44 22.54 -0.50
N LEU A 301 4.65 22.89 0.50
CA LEU A 301 5.05 22.97 1.90
C LEU A 301 4.00 22.26 2.74
N ARG A 302 4.43 21.35 3.60
CA ARG A 302 3.54 20.57 4.47
C ARG A 302 4.02 20.60 5.91
N THR A 303 3.06 20.60 6.83
CA THR A 303 3.31 20.27 8.23
C THR A 303 2.26 19.28 8.69
N TYR A 304 2.67 18.23 9.37
CA TYR A 304 1.73 17.24 9.88
C TYR A 304 2.25 16.59 11.16
N ARG A 305 1.28 16.10 11.94
CA ARG A 305 1.54 15.35 13.15
C ARG A 305 0.75 14.06 13.13
N ASN A 306 1.47 12.95 13.28
CA ASN A 306 0.90 11.61 13.43
C ASN A 306 1.06 11.16 14.87
N ARG A 307 0.03 10.50 15.40
CA ARG A 307 0.06 9.84 16.70
C ARG A 307 -0.48 8.43 16.56
N LEU A 308 0.27 7.47 17.04
CA LEU A 308 -0.12 6.08 17.21
C LEU A 308 -0.06 5.76 18.70
N GLU A 309 -1.13 5.17 19.25
CA GLU A 309 -1.16 4.71 20.62
C GLU A 309 -1.70 3.28 20.68
N ARG A 310 -1.06 2.43 21.48
CA ARG A 310 -1.49 1.05 21.71
C ARG A 310 -1.56 0.75 23.18
N HIS A 311 -2.65 0.08 23.56
CA HIS A 311 -2.85 -0.55 24.87
C HIS A 311 -3.07 -2.04 24.69
N ASN A 312 -2.47 -2.86 25.51
CA ASN A 312 -2.74 -4.30 25.56
C ASN A 312 -3.19 -4.70 26.98
N ALA A 313 -4.20 -5.55 27.05
CA ALA A 313 -4.67 -6.16 28.29
C ALA A 313 -4.89 -7.66 28.10
N ARG A 314 -4.72 -8.43 29.17
CA ARG A 314 -4.88 -9.88 29.19
C ARG A 314 -5.86 -10.30 30.29
N SER A 315 -6.66 -11.35 30.01
CA SER A 315 -7.66 -11.86 30.95
C SER A 315 -7.11 -12.73 32.08
N ASP A 316 -5.83 -13.12 32.03
CA ASP A 316 -5.19 -14.02 33.00
C ASP A 316 -4.68 -13.31 34.28
N GLY A 317 -5.09 -12.06 34.49
CA GLY A 317 -4.73 -11.26 35.67
C GLY A 317 -3.37 -10.57 35.55
N GLN A 318 -2.68 -10.66 34.41
CA GLN A 318 -1.50 -9.84 34.16
C GLN A 318 -1.91 -8.36 34.08
N PRO A 319 -1.14 -7.44 34.68
CA PRO A 319 -1.42 -6.02 34.55
C PRO A 319 -1.49 -5.60 33.08
N PRO A 320 -2.40 -4.69 32.70
CA PRO A 320 -2.40 -4.12 31.35
C PRO A 320 -1.03 -3.52 31.03
N SER A 321 -0.58 -3.66 29.78
CA SER A 321 0.62 -2.98 29.33
C SER A 321 0.43 -1.47 29.43
N ASN A 322 1.50 -0.76 29.80
CA ASN A 322 1.47 0.70 29.70
C ASN A 322 1.24 1.12 28.27
N PRO A 323 0.57 2.26 28.04
CA PRO A 323 0.41 2.80 26.70
C PRO A 323 1.76 2.93 26.01
N GLN A 324 1.82 2.42 24.79
CA GLN A 324 2.93 2.68 23.87
C GLN A 324 2.45 3.76 22.92
N ARG A 325 3.09 4.92 22.93
CA ARG A 325 2.71 6.05 22.09
C ARG A 325 3.88 6.50 21.25
N LEU A 326 3.68 6.51 19.93
CA LEU A 326 4.61 7.09 18.99
C LEU A 326 3.99 8.36 18.40
N THR A 327 4.76 9.45 18.39
CA THR A 327 4.34 10.72 17.80
C THR A 327 5.43 11.20 16.86
N ASP A 328 5.05 11.46 15.60
CA ASP A 328 5.89 12.14 14.61
C ASP A 328 5.34 13.53 14.34
N SER A 329 6.19 14.53 14.44
CA SER A 329 5.93 15.90 14.00
C SER A 329 6.86 16.20 12.83
N VAL A 330 6.29 16.55 11.67
CA VAL A 330 7.04 16.72 10.43
C VAL A 330 6.72 18.07 9.79
N VAL A 331 7.76 18.70 9.27
CA VAL A 331 7.67 19.81 8.32
C VAL A 331 8.52 19.42 7.12
N ASP A 332 7.92 19.34 5.95
CA ASP A 332 8.60 19.04 4.71
C ASP A 332 8.13 19.94 3.57
N GLY A 333 8.94 20.06 2.54
CA GLY A 333 8.55 20.78 1.34
C GLY A 333 9.59 20.69 0.25
N HIS A 334 9.14 21.07 -0.95
CA HIS A 334 10.01 21.13 -2.12
C HIS A 334 9.58 22.21 -3.11
N LEU A 335 10.52 22.60 -3.94
CA LEU A 335 10.34 23.48 -5.09
C LEU A 335 10.76 22.69 -6.34
N SER A 336 9.95 22.76 -7.41
CA SER A 336 10.30 22.18 -8.70
C SER A 336 10.37 23.28 -9.75
N VAL A 337 11.55 23.47 -10.34
CA VAL A 337 11.87 24.59 -11.23
C VAL A 337 12.35 24.07 -12.58
N PRO A 338 11.59 24.29 -13.68
CA PRO A 338 12.10 24.05 -15.02
C PRO A 338 13.24 25.01 -15.33
N ALA A 339 14.34 24.51 -15.89
CA ALA A 339 15.50 25.30 -16.25
C ALA A 339 16.18 24.79 -17.52
N PHE A 340 16.86 25.67 -18.25
CA PHE A 340 17.67 25.32 -19.42
C PHE A 340 16.95 24.47 -20.48
N GLU A 341 15.62 24.65 -20.62
CA GLU A 341 14.74 23.96 -21.58
C GLU A 341 14.63 22.42 -21.41
N ARG A 342 15.56 21.79 -20.68
CA ARG A 342 15.67 20.31 -20.59
C ARG A 342 15.71 19.78 -19.17
N HIS A 343 15.83 20.65 -18.18
CA HIS A 343 16.00 20.28 -16.78
C HIS A 343 14.75 20.62 -15.96
N LEU A 344 14.38 19.72 -15.07
CA LEU A 344 13.45 20.00 -13.99
C LEU A 344 14.17 19.74 -12.67
N PHE A 345 14.60 20.81 -12.02
CA PHE A 345 15.24 20.72 -10.70
C PHE A 345 14.16 20.65 -9.61
N THR A 346 14.27 19.66 -8.74
CA THR A 346 13.47 19.58 -7.52
C THR A 346 14.41 19.65 -6.32
N LEU A 347 14.29 20.73 -5.54
CA LEU A 347 15.02 20.94 -4.30
C LEU A 347 14.05 20.88 -3.13
N GLY A 348 14.34 20.09 -2.12
CA GLY A 348 13.47 19.98 -0.97
C GLY A 348 14.19 19.68 0.33
N GLY A 349 13.41 19.69 1.41
CA GLY A 349 13.93 19.42 2.74
C GLY A 349 12.86 18.88 3.67
N GLU A 350 13.32 18.31 4.77
CA GLU A 350 12.47 17.75 5.82
C GLU A 350 13.08 18.04 7.19
N TRP A 351 12.23 18.35 8.13
CA TRP A 351 12.52 18.30 9.55
C TRP A 351 11.48 17.37 10.20
N ARG A 352 11.95 16.38 10.98
CA ARG A 352 11.10 15.45 11.71
C ARG A 352 11.57 15.32 13.15
N LYS A 353 10.63 15.29 14.07
CA LYS A 353 10.83 14.89 15.45
C LYS A 353 9.99 13.66 15.73
N GLU A 354 10.64 12.57 16.12
CA GLU A 354 10.05 11.33 16.57
C GLU A 354 10.10 11.26 18.08
N GLU A 355 8.97 10.94 18.74
CA GLU A 355 8.83 10.85 20.20
C GLU A 355 8.13 9.52 20.54
N LEU A 356 8.76 8.71 21.36
CA LEU A 356 8.23 7.44 21.84
C LEU A 356 8.04 7.50 23.36
N GLU A 357 6.81 7.28 23.82
CA GLU A 357 6.47 7.06 25.22
C GLU A 357 6.24 5.55 25.42
N ASP A 358 7.15 4.87 26.11
CA ASP A 358 7.06 3.44 26.41
C ASP A 358 7.97 3.12 27.61
N ARG A 359 7.39 2.62 28.70
CA ARG A 359 8.16 2.28 29.91
C ARG A 359 9.25 1.23 29.71
N SER A 360 9.21 0.48 28.61
CA SER A 360 10.27 -0.49 28.31
C SER A 360 11.50 0.14 27.65
N VAL A 361 11.39 1.41 27.18
CA VAL A 361 12.47 2.04 26.40
C VAL A 361 13.62 2.50 27.30
N ASN A 362 13.32 3.04 28.47
CA ASN A 362 14.28 3.45 29.48
C ASN A 362 13.57 3.72 30.82
N THR A 363 14.32 4.10 31.86
CA THR A 363 13.80 4.40 33.19
C THR A 363 12.84 5.60 33.20
N ALA A 364 13.05 6.60 32.34
CA ALA A 364 12.16 7.75 32.18
C ALA A 364 10.85 7.39 31.48
N GLY A 365 10.85 6.34 30.67
CA GLY A 365 9.70 5.88 29.89
C GLY A 365 9.47 6.66 28.60
N ASP A 366 10.46 7.43 28.14
CA ASP A 366 10.40 8.22 26.91
C ASP A 366 11.75 8.25 26.17
N ALA A 367 11.67 8.35 24.85
CA ALA A 367 12.82 8.55 23.99
C ALA A 367 12.42 9.44 22.79
N SER A 368 13.37 10.20 22.26
CA SER A 368 13.11 11.01 21.07
C SER A 368 14.34 11.12 20.20
N ALA A 369 14.12 11.39 18.91
CA ALA A 369 15.18 11.71 17.96
C ALA A 369 14.72 12.78 16.95
N ARG A 370 15.67 13.56 16.46
CA ARG A 370 15.47 14.57 15.43
C ARG A 370 16.16 14.15 14.15
N HIS A 371 15.43 14.33 13.04
CA HIS A 371 15.90 14.10 11.70
C HIS A 371 15.86 15.41 10.91
N LYS A 372 16.86 15.67 10.10
CA LYS A 372 16.89 16.79 9.15
C LYS A 372 17.38 16.27 7.82
N ALA A 373 16.77 16.70 6.73
CA ALA A 373 17.21 16.29 5.42
C ALA A 373 17.16 17.42 4.41
N LEU A 374 18.05 17.33 3.42
CA LEU A 374 17.99 18.11 2.19
C LEU A 374 18.10 17.15 1.02
N PHE A 375 17.35 17.36 -0.06
CA PHE A 375 17.44 16.58 -1.27
C PHE A 375 17.43 17.46 -2.51
N LEU A 376 18.11 17.00 -3.53
CA LEU A 376 18.12 17.59 -4.86
C LEU A 376 17.89 16.48 -5.88
N GLN A 377 17.01 16.73 -6.83
CA GLN A 377 16.78 15.89 -8.00
C GLN A 377 16.81 16.75 -9.26
N ASP A 378 17.40 16.23 -10.33
CA ASP A 378 17.37 16.80 -11.67
C ASP A 378 16.80 15.76 -12.64
N GLU A 379 15.72 16.11 -13.31
CA GLU A 379 15.13 15.33 -14.39
C GLU A 379 15.52 15.98 -15.71
N ILE A 380 16.33 15.28 -16.51
CA ILE A 380 16.96 15.80 -17.72
C ILE A 380 16.35 15.11 -18.93
N ALA A 381 15.73 15.88 -19.84
CA ALA A 381 15.23 15.37 -21.11
C ALA A 381 16.27 15.56 -22.21
N PHE A 382 16.75 14.45 -22.80
CA PHE A 382 17.63 14.46 -23.96
C PHE A 382 16.82 14.16 -25.23
N GLY A 383 16.13 15.18 -25.77
CA GLY A 383 15.16 14.99 -26.85
C GLY A 383 13.87 14.33 -26.38
N PRO A 384 13.05 13.78 -27.31
CA PRO A 384 11.78 13.16 -26.99
C PRO A 384 11.91 11.76 -26.37
N ASP A 385 13.03 11.09 -26.59
CA ASP A 385 13.15 9.64 -26.36
C ASP A 385 13.95 9.26 -25.11
N TRP A 386 14.75 10.19 -24.56
CA TRP A 386 15.62 9.91 -23.43
C TRP A 386 15.31 10.81 -22.23
N SER A 387 15.20 10.22 -21.05
CA SER A 387 15.09 10.93 -19.79
C SER A 387 16.06 10.33 -18.77
N LEU A 388 16.80 11.20 -18.10
CA LEU A 388 17.72 10.85 -17.03
C LEU A 388 17.30 11.55 -15.74
N THR A 389 17.06 10.80 -14.69
CA THR A 389 16.82 11.34 -13.35
C THR A 389 18.06 11.12 -12.49
N LEU A 390 18.62 12.19 -11.97
CA LEU A 390 19.69 12.19 -11.00
C LEU A 390 19.19 12.77 -9.70
N GLY A 391 19.42 12.11 -8.59
CA GLY A 391 18.98 12.61 -7.29
C GLY A 391 19.91 12.18 -6.17
N SER A 392 19.92 12.96 -5.11
CA SER A 392 20.53 12.57 -3.85
C SER A 392 19.86 13.27 -2.69
N ARG A 393 19.71 12.54 -1.59
CA ARG A 393 19.24 13.07 -0.32
C ARG A 393 20.33 12.87 0.73
N PHE A 394 20.46 13.85 1.60
CA PHE A 394 21.39 13.87 2.73
C PHE A 394 20.57 14.02 4.00
N ASP A 395 20.53 12.96 4.77
CA ASP A 395 19.82 12.89 6.05
C ASP A 395 20.80 13.02 7.19
N LYS A 396 20.46 13.83 8.19
CA LYS A 396 21.16 13.92 9.46
C LYS A 396 20.27 13.43 10.58
N HIS A 397 20.67 12.34 11.20
CA HIS A 397 20.02 11.79 12.39
C HIS A 397 20.80 12.15 13.65
N GLU A 398 20.09 12.39 14.75
CA GLU A 398 20.71 12.82 16.02
C GLU A 398 21.67 11.74 16.60
N ALA A 399 21.35 10.45 16.43
CA ALA A 399 22.12 9.36 17.03
C ALA A 399 23.32 8.91 16.18
N PHE A 400 23.16 8.72 14.84
CA PHE A 400 24.21 8.11 14.00
C PHE A 400 24.81 9.06 12.94
N GLY A 401 24.38 10.33 12.90
CA GLY A 401 24.99 11.34 12.02
C GLY A 401 24.41 11.39 10.61
N TRP A 402 25.27 11.46 9.59
CA TRP A 402 24.88 11.68 8.20
C TRP A 402 24.77 10.39 7.40
N GLU A 403 23.68 10.28 6.62
CA GLU A 403 23.49 9.26 5.58
C GLU A 403 23.18 9.92 4.25
N SER A 404 23.64 9.30 3.15
CA SER A 404 23.39 9.77 1.80
C SER A 404 22.66 8.70 0.98
N SER A 405 21.67 9.12 0.20
CA SER A 405 20.85 8.26 -0.64
C SER A 405 20.87 8.75 -2.09
N PRO A 406 21.95 8.46 -2.86
CA PRO A 406 22.03 8.80 -4.27
C PRO A 406 21.14 7.88 -5.12
N ARG A 407 20.67 8.40 -6.26
CA ARG A 407 19.87 7.69 -7.25
C ARG A 407 20.19 8.19 -8.66
N LEU A 408 20.26 7.24 -9.59
CA LEU A 408 20.34 7.48 -11.02
C LEU A 408 19.31 6.58 -11.72
N TYR A 409 18.53 7.14 -12.63
CA TYR A 409 17.54 6.39 -13.38
C TYR A 409 17.47 6.90 -14.83
N LEU A 410 17.61 5.99 -15.78
CA LEU A 410 17.58 6.26 -17.21
C LEU A 410 16.36 5.62 -17.85
N LEU A 411 15.60 6.38 -18.61
CA LEU A 411 14.53 5.93 -19.47
C LEU A 411 14.88 6.17 -20.94
N HIS A 412 14.53 5.23 -21.79
CA HIS A 412 14.66 5.35 -23.23
C HIS A 412 13.41 4.83 -23.91
N HIS A 413 12.66 5.71 -24.54
CA HIS A 413 11.53 5.37 -25.42
C HIS A 413 12.08 4.96 -26.78
N LEU A 414 12.28 3.64 -26.96
CA LEU A 414 12.80 3.10 -28.23
C LEU A 414 11.78 3.23 -29.36
N SER A 415 10.49 3.25 -29.01
CA SER A 415 9.34 3.56 -29.85
C SER A 415 8.17 4.00 -28.97
N ASP A 416 7.06 4.40 -29.59
CA ASP A 416 5.82 4.72 -28.86
C ASP A 416 5.31 3.53 -28.02
N ALA A 417 5.64 2.30 -28.44
CA ALA A 417 5.22 1.08 -27.76
C ALA A 417 6.26 0.51 -26.79
N LEU A 418 7.55 0.80 -26.93
CA LEU A 418 8.62 0.16 -26.16
C LEU A 418 9.46 1.17 -25.39
N THR A 419 9.44 1.07 -24.07
CA THR A 419 10.28 1.84 -23.15
C THR A 419 11.27 0.92 -22.46
N LEU A 420 12.55 1.28 -22.50
CA LEU A 420 13.62 0.64 -21.73
C LEU A 420 13.94 1.50 -20.50
N ARG A 421 14.31 0.84 -19.41
CA ARG A 421 14.66 1.51 -18.17
C ARG A 421 15.86 0.87 -17.49
N ALA A 422 16.70 1.69 -16.87
CA ALA A 422 17.84 1.23 -16.07
C ALA A 422 17.99 2.14 -14.85
N GLY A 423 18.20 1.56 -13.69
CA GLY A 423 18.30 2.31 -12.45
C GLY A 423 19.32 1.76 -11.48
N VAL A 424 19.92 2.65 -10.72
CA VAL A 424 20.71 2.35 -9.53
C VAL A 424 20.35 3.35 -8.44
N GLY A 425 20.14 2.85 -7.23
CA GLY A 425 19.83 3.70 -6.09
C GLY A 425 20.32 3.10 -4.79
N ARG A 426 20.62 3.96 -3.83
CA ARG A 426 20.94 3.58 -2.46
C ARG A 426 19.83 4.09 -1.54
N GLY A 427 19.41 3.24 -0.61
CA GLY A 427 18.49 3.61 0.46
C GLY A 427 19.04 3.19 1.82
N TYR A 428 18.42 3.69 2.88
CA TYR A 428 18.75 3.31 4.25
C TYR A 428 17.50 3.21 5.13
N LYS A 429 17.63 2.48 6.25
CA LYS A 429 16.66 2.46 7.35
C LYS A 429 17.37 2.76 8.66
N ALA A 430 16.88 3.74 9.38
CA ALA A 430 17.36 4.10 10.71
C ALA A 430 17.00 3.00 11.73
N PRO A 431 17.87 2.70 12.70
CA PRO A 431 17.48 1.94 13.87
C PRO A 431 16.36 2.67 14.64
N SER A 432 15.41 1.93 15.19
CA SER A 432 14.32 2.52 15.99
C SER A 432 14.81 3.05 17.34
N LEU A 433 14.00 3.92 17.97
CA LEU A 433 14.31 4.46 19.32
C LEU A 433 14.50 3.35 20.37
N LYS A 434 13.75 2.24 20.26
CA LYS A 434 13.93 1.07 21.13
C LYS A 434 15.24 0.35 20.87
N GLN A 435 15.58 0.16 19.61
CA GLN A 435 16.83 -0.51 19.23
C GLN A 435 18.06 0.26 19.69
N LEU A 436 18.01 1.60 19.65
CA LEU A 436 19.10 2.48 20.07
C LEU A 436 19.19 2.70 21.58
N SER A 437 18.14 2.40 22.34
CA SER A 437 18.16 2.67 23.79
C SER A 437 18.98 1.63 24.56
N PRO A 438 20.04 2.04 25.29
CA PRO A 438 20.84 1.11 26.08
C PRO A 438 20.08 0.51 27.29
N GLU A 439 19.00 1.16 27.74
CA GLU A 439 18.17 0.70 28.85
C GLU A 439 16.98 -0.16 28.37
N TYR A 440 16.74 -0.24 27.06
CA TYR A 440 15.64 -1.02 26.55
C TYR A 440 15.78 -2.49 26.95
N ALA A 441 14.71 -3.04 27.52
CA ALA A 441 14.61 -4.45 27.85
C ALA A 441 13.19 -4.96 27.61
N ALA A 442 13.05 -5.95 26.77
CA ALA A 442 11.77 -6.58 26.47
C ALA A 442 11.85 -8.10 26.53
N VAL A 443 10.87 -8.70 27.17
CA VAL A 443 10.72 -10.16 27.25
C VAL A 443 10.02 -10.65 26.00
N GLY A 444 10.68 -11.52 25.25
CA GLY A 444 10.17 -12.09 24.00
C GLY A 444 9.93 -13.60 24.07
N GLY A 445 9.28 -14.14 23.02
CA GLY A 445 9.05 -15.57 22.85
C GLY A 445 8.24 -16.22 23.98
N GLY A 446 7.28 -15.51 24.58
CA GLY A 446 6.50 -16.02 25.72
C GLY A 446 7.35 -16.26 26.97
N GLY A 447 8.36 -15.42 27.22
CA GLY A 447 9.26 -15.52 28.39
C GLY A 447 10.52 -16.36 28.13
N ARG A 448 10.82 -16.68 26.87
CA ARG A 448 12.00 -17.51 26.52
C ARG A 448 13.30 -16.74 26.58
N PHE A 449 13.28 -15.45 26.23
CA PHE A 449 14.46 -14.60 26.15
C PHE A 449 14.14 -13.14 26.51
N THR A 450 15.17 -12.37 26.86
CA THR A 450 15.11 -10.92 27.01
C THR A 450 15.97 -10.27 25.93
N ILE A 451 15.43 -9.25 25.26
CA ILE A 451 16.12 -8.47 24.22
C ILE A 451 16.52 -7.13 24.84
N TYR A 452 17.77 -6.72 24.61
CA TYR A 452 18.30 -5.41 25.00
C TYR A 452 18.60 -4.56 23.78
N GLY A 453 18.53 -3.23 23.94
CA GLY A 453 18.92 -2.26 22.93
C GLY A 453 20.44 -2.12 22.81
N ASN A 454 20.88 -1.44 21.74
CA ASN A 454 22.29 -1.21 21.45
C ASN A 454 22.48 0.20 20.84
N PRO A 455 23.12 1.14 21.54
CA PRO A 455 23.32 2.50 21.07
C PRO A 455 24.34 2.62 19.91
N ASP A 456 25.14 1.57 19.67
CA ASP A 456 26.18 1.55 18.63
C ASP A 456 25.66 1.06 17.26
N LEU A 457 24.35 0.86 17.13
CA LEU A 457 23.75 0.43 15.87
C LEU A 457 23.94 1.44 14.74
N LYS A 458 24.27 0.92 13.58
CA LYS A 458 24.34 1.65 12.31
C LYS A 458 23.04 1.48 11.52
N PRO A 459 22.69 2.42 10.65
CA PRO A 459 21.60 2.24 9.72
C PRO A 459 21.79 1.01 8.81
N GLU A 460 20.70 0.30 8.55
CA GLU A 460 20.65 -0.70 7.49
C GLU A 460 20.70 0.02 6.14
N THR A 461 21.43 -0.52 5.16
CA THR A 461 21.54 0.09 3.83
C THR A 461 21.25 -0.93 2.73
N ASN A 462 20.70 -0.44 1.61
CA ASN A 462 20.46 -1.23 0.41
C ASN A 462 20.99 -0.48 -0.81
N THR A 463 21.78 -1.16 -1.64
CA THR A 463 22.10 -0.70 -3.00
C THR A 463 21.35 -1.59 -3.98
N SER A 464 20.48 -0.97 -4.78
CA SER A 464 19.63 -1.67 -5.75
C SER A 464 20.04 -1.31 -7.17
N TYR A 465 20.02 -2.31 -8.02
CA TYR A 465 20.21 -2.20 -9.47
C TYR A 465 19.02 -2.79 -10.15
N GLU A 466 18.51 -2.14 -11.20
CA GLU A 466 17.42 -2.69 -12.01
C GLU A 466 17.59 -2.38 -13.49
N LEU A 467 17.11 -3.29 -14.33
CA LEU A 467 17.00 -3.14 -15.77
C LEU A 467 15.65 -3.70 -16.20
N GLY A 468 14.88 -2.92 -16.95
CA GLY A 468 13.54 -3.28 -17.35
C GLY A 468 13.18 -2.85 -18.76
N ALA A 469 12.12 -3.46 -19.27
CA ALA A 469 11.48 -3.12 -20.52
C ALA A 469 9.96 -3.18 -20.37
N ASP A 470 9.28 -2.18 -20.92
CA ASP A 470 7.82 -2.06 -20.97
C ASP A 470 7.38 -1.99 -22.42
N TYR A 471 6.51 -2.89 -22.84
CA TYR A 471 5.89 -2.89 -24.14
C TYR A 471 4.37 -2.72 -24.01
N GLN A 472 3.82 -1.75 -24.75
CA GLN A 472 2.38 -1.51 -24.89
C GLN A 472 2.00 -1.72 -26.34
N GLY A 473 1.30 -2.81 -26.64
CA GLY A 473 0.73 -3.11 -27.94
C GLY A 473 -0.77 -2.77 -28.02
N ASP A 474 -1.37 -3.01 -29.17
CA ASP A 474 -2.82 -2.89 -29.35
C ASP A 474 -3.50 -4.12 -28.71
N GLY A 475 -4.23 -3.88 -27.60
CA GLY A 475 -4.91 -4.92 -26.84
C GLY A 475 -4.00 -5.84 -26.00
N TRP A 476 -2.71 -5.57 -25.86
CA TRP A 476 -1.83 -6.33 -24.96
C TRP A 476 -0.65 -5.51 -24.43
N SER A 477 -0.15 -5.91 -23.29
CA SER A 477 1.02 -5.30 -22.66
C SER A 477 1.93 -6.36 -22.08
N LEU A 478 3.24 -6.07 -22.04
CA LEU A 478 4.23 -6.92 -21.40
C LEU A 478 5.29 -6.05 -20.73
N LYS A 479 5.59 -6.36 -19.49
CA LYS A 479 6.61 -5.69 -18.70
C LYS A 479 7.56 -6.72 -18.11
N GLY A 480 8.85 -6.47 -18.18
CA GLY A 480 9.87 -7.31 -17.57
C GLY A 480 10.90 -6.48 -16.83
N THR A 481 11.33 -6.91 -15.65
CA THR A 481 12.36 -6.23 -14.86
C THR A 481 13.25 -7.27 -14.19
N VAL A 482 14.57 -7.13 -14.32
CA VAL A 482 15.55 -7.85 -13.51
C VAL A 482 16.13 -6.89 -12.48
N PHE A 483 16.34 -7.37 -11.26
CA PHE A 483 16.86 -6.53 -10.19
C PHE A 483 17.81 -7.28 -9.25
N GLU A 484 18.67 -6.54 -8.59
CA GLU A 484 19.51 -7.00 -7.48
C GLU A 484 19.51 -5.95 -6.35
N ASN A 485 19.29 -6.41 -5.12
CA ASN A 485 19.42 -5.66 -3.88
C ASN A 485 20.59 -6.24 -3.07
N ASP A 486 21.59 -5.40 -2.74
CA ASP A 486 22.70 -5.71 -1.82
C ASP A 486 22.45 -4.97 -0.51
N VAL A 487 21.93 -5.71 0.48
CA VAL A 487 21.54 -5.18 1.80
C VAL A 487 22.67 -5.43 2.79
N ARG A 488 23.03 -4.41 3.56
CA ARG A 488 24.12 -4.44 4.55
C ARG A 488 23.65 -3.93 5.89
N ASP A 489 24.35 -4.39 6.92
CA ASP A 489 24.16 -3.94 8.30
C ASP A 489 22.74 -4.20 8.81
N LEU A 490 22.13 -5.32 8.37
CA LEU A 490 20.81 -5.73 8.83
C LEU A 490 20.80 -5.84 10.35
N ILE A 491 19.82 -5.21 10.98
CA ILE A 491 19.63 -5.24 12.43
C ILE A 491 18.84 -6.47 12.81
N GLN A 492 19.45 -7.32 13.61
CA GLN A 492 18.83 -8.55 14.11
C GLN A 492 19.05 -8.72 15.60
N THR A 493 18.23 -9.56 16.24
CA THR A 493 18.46 -9.95 17.63
C THR A 493 19.38 -11.16 17.67
N VAL A 494 20.54 -11.01 18.30
CA VAL A 494 21.58 -12.04 18.45
C VAL A 494 21.64 -12.50 19.91
N CYS A 495 21.72 -13.80 20.12
CA CYS A 495 21.96 -14.34 21.45
C CYS A 495 23.40 -14.04 21.87
N VAL A 496 23.56 -13.31 22.98
CA VAL A 496 24.86 -12.90 23.54
C VAL A 496 25.22 -13.63 24.83
N ALA A 497 24.23 -14.18 25.54
CA ALA A 497 24.48 -14.96 26.76
C ALA A 497 23.37 -15.98 27.01
N ARG A 498 23.74 -17.11 27.66
CA ARG A 498 22.83 -18.21 28.04
C ARG A 498 22.02 -18.77 26.86
N CYS A 499 22.63 -18.82 25.68
CA CYS A 499 22.00 -19.25 24.43
C CYS A 499 21.47 -20.67 24.57
N GLY A 500 20.20 -20.89 24.13
CA GLY A 500 19.50 -22.16 24.25
C GLY A 500 18.95 -22.49 25.63
N VAL A 501 19.20 -21.64 26.65
CA VAL A 501 18.62 -21.80 28.00
C VAL A 501 17.22 -21.20 28.02
N ARG A 502 16.20 -22.04 28.05
CA ARG A 502 14.80 -21.61 28.07
C ARG A 502 14.52 -20.70 29.30
N GLY A 503 13.98 -19.52 29.04
CA GLY A 503 13.64 -18.52 30.06
C GLY A 503 14.82 -17.73 30.63
N GLY A 504 16.03 -17.91 30.07
CA GLY A 504 17.21 -17.19 30.53
C GLY A 504 18.10 -16.66 29.42
N GLU A 505 17.72 -16.85 28.17
CA GLU A 505 18.49 -16.38 27.02
C GLU A 505 18.49 -14.86 26.96
N ILE A 506 19.67 -14.27 26.73
CA ILE A 506 19.88 -12.83 26.59
C ILE A 506 20.24 -12.56 25.14
N ARG A 507 19.52 -11.62 24.53
CA ARG A 507 19.74 -11.17 23.15
C ARG A 507 19.99 -9.67 23.11
N ASN A 508 20.83 -9.23 22.18
CA ASN A 508 21.03 -7.82 21.84
C ASN A 508 20.64 -7.59 20.38
N TYR A 509 20.28 -6.34 20.07
CA TYR A 509 20.23 -5.90 18.68
C TYR A 509 21.66 -5.66 18.18
N GLU A 510 21.99 -6.21 16.99
CA GLU A 510 23.29 -6.06 16.36
C GLU A 510 23.17 -5.93 14.85
N ASN A 511 24.11 -5.22 14.22
CA ASN A 511 24.26 -5.19 12.75
C ASN A 511 25.09 -6.40 12.33
N VAL A 512 24.45 -7.46 11.89
CA VAL A 512 25.14 -8.75 11.72
C VAL A 512 25.18 -9.25 10.29
N ASP A 513 24.24 -8.89 9.45
CA ASP A 513 24.03 -9.63 8.22
C ASP A 513 24.19 -8.78 6.94
N ARG A 514 24.70 -9.47 5.93
CA ARG A 514 24.57 -9.07 4.54
C ARG A 514 23.57 -9.97 3.86
N ALA A 515 22.63 -9.37 3.14
CA ALA A 515 21.69 -10.11 2.33
C ALA A 515 21.82 -9.69 0.87
N ARG A 516 21.61 -10.64 -0.03
CA ARG A 516 21.46 -10.37 -1.46
C ARG A 516 20.16 -10.93 -1.94
N ILE A 517 19.39 -10.10 -2.62
CA ILE A 517 18.10 -10.45 -3.17
C ILE A 517 18.11 -10.14 -4.66
N ARG A 518 18.00 -11.19 -5.48
CA ARG A 518 17.92 -11.08 -6.94
C ARG A 518 16.58 -11.55 -7.43
N GLY A 519 16.07 -10.93 -8.45
CA GLY A 519 14.79 -11.35 -8.98
C GLY A 519 14.56 -10.98 -10.44
N LEU A 520 13.53 -11.63 -10.97
CA LEU A 520 12.91 -11.34 -12.26
C LEU A 520 11.43 -11.09 -12.00
N GLU A 521 10.93 -9.96 -12.45
CA GLU A 521 9.52 -9.58 -12.49
C GLU A 521 9.04 -9.63 -13.92
N LEU A 522 7.92 -10.28 -14.16
CA LEU A 522 7.21 -10.30 -15.44
C LEU A 522 5.74 -9.99 -15.18
N SER A 523 5.17 -9.06 -15.91
CA SER A 523 3.74 -8.80 -15.87
C SER A 523 3.23 -8.47 -17.26
N GLY A 524 1.97 -8.77 -17.51
CA GLY A 524 1.34 -8.47 -18.78
C GLY A 524 -0.15 -8.67 -18.74
N GLY A 525 -0.82 -8.10 -19.74
CA GLY A 525 -2.24 -8.22 -19.93
C GLY A 525 -2.56 -8.37 -21.41
N VAL A 526 -3.66 -9.06 -21.71
CA VAL A 526 -4.15 -9.23 -23.08
C VAL A 526 -5.68 -9.19 -23.12
N ASP A 527 -6.21 -8.44 -24.06
CA ASP A 527 -7.62 -8.44 -24.40
C ASP A 527 -7.92 -9.64 -25.30
N LEU A 528 -8.83 -10.49 -24.86
CA LEU A 528 -9.24 -11.71 -25.54
C LEU A 528 -10.63 -11.52 -26.15
N PRO A 529 -11.03 -12.33 -27.15
CA PRO A 529 -12.38 -12.31 -27.69
C PRO A 529 -13.44 -12.50 -26.61
N ALA A 530 -14.67 -12.05 -26.90
CA ALA A 530 -15.83 -12.13 -26.02
C ALA A 530 -15.73 -11.31 -24.73
N ASP A 531 -15.12 -10.13 -24.80
CA ASP A 531 -14.99 -9.16 -23.70
C ASP A 531 -14.24 -9.72 -22.48
N LEU A 532 -13.28 -10.60 -22.74
CA LEU A 532 -12.37 -11.15 -21.75
C LEU A 532 -11.06 -10.34 -21.73
N ARG A 533 -10.55 -10.09 -20.53
CA ARG A 533 -9.20 -9.56 -20.29
C ARG A 533 -8.46 -10.48 -19.34
N TRP A 534 -7.29 -10.91 -19.74
CA TRP A 534 -6.41 -11.72 -18.90
C TRP A 534 -5.18 -10.95 -18.51
N GLU A 535 -4.88 -10.92 -17.22
CA GLU A 535 -3.70 -10.29 -16.61
C GLU A 535 -2.93 -11.33 -15.81
N LEU A 536 -1.61 -11.26 -15.92
CA LEU A 536 -0.69 -12.17 -15.21
C LEU A 536 0.49 -11.37 -14.70
N ASN A 537 0.93 -11.66 -13.48
CA ASN A 537 2.26 -11.29 -13.04
C ASN A 537 2.97 -12.47 -12.40
N TYR A 538 4.29 -12.49 -12.54
CA TYR A 538 5.16 -13.52 -12.03
C TYR A 538 6.43 -12.90 -11.48
N THR A 539 6.86 -13.36 -10.31
CA THR A 539 8.12 -12.95 -9.69
C THR A 539 8.94 -14.17 -9.34
N TYR A 540 10.17 -14.22 -9.84
CA TYR A 540 11.21 -15.13 -9.36
C TYR A 540 12.10 -14.38 -8.38
N LEU A 541 12.44 -15.03 -7.23
CA LEU A 541 13.24 -14.43 -6.17
C LEU A 541 14.29 -15.40 -5.64
N ASP A 542 15.57 -14.99 -5.68
CA ASP A 542 16.66 -15.64 -4.94
C ASP A 542 17.15 -14.71 -3.82
N ALA A 543 16.65 -14.94 -2.61
CA ALA A 543 16.94 -14.16 -1.41
C ALA A 543 17.86 -14.94 -0.47
N ARG A 544 19.07 -14.44 -0.23
CA ARG A 544 20.11 -15.11 0.57
C ARG A 544 20.73 -14.23 1.62
N ASN A 545 20.83 -14.75 2.82
CA ASN A 545 21.76 -14.28 3.83
C ASN A 545 23.18 -14.67 3.41
N ARG A 546 24.00 -13.67 3.08
CA ARG A 546 25.38 -13.88 2.60
C ARG A 546 26.36 -14.19 3.73
N THR A 547 26.03 -13.77 4.95
CA THR A 547 26.82 -14.04 6.14
C THR A 547 26.68 -15.50 6.56
N ALA A 548 25.46 -16.01 6.65
CA ALA A 548 25.17 -17.39 7.03
C ALA A 548 25.18 -18.38 5.87
N GLY A 549 25.23 -17.92 4.61
CA GLY A 549 25.19 -18.77 3.43
C GLY A 549 23.84 -19.46 3.17
N GLN A 550 22.77 -19.01 3.83
CA GLN A 550 21.44 -19.61 3.83
C GLN A 550 20.43 -18.78 3.04
N ARG A 551 19.28 -19.37 2.71
CA ARG A 551 18.14 -18.62 2.18
C ARG A 551 17.57 -17.74 3.29
N LEU A 552 17.05 -16.55 2.92
CA LEU A 552 16.24 -15.77 3.85
C LEU A 552 14.91 -16.49 4.12
N GLY A 553 14.50 -16.53 5.37
CA GLY A 553 13.23 -17.14 5.80
C GLY A 553 12.02 -16.37 5.29
N ASP A 554 10.87 -17.06 5.20
CA ASP A 554 9.57 -16.50 4.84
C ASP A 554 9.53 -15.76 3.47
N ARG A 555 10.40 -16.17 2.53
CA ARG A 555 10.44 -15.66 1.16
C ARG A 555 10.20 -16.78 0.16
N SER A 556 9.13 -16.64 -0.60
CA SER A 556 8.85 -17.55 -1.71
C SER A 556 9.80 -17.29 -2.88
N ARG A 557 10.27 -18.35 -3.55
CA ARG A 557 11.03 -18.22 -4.80
C ARG A 557 10.17 -17.83 -5.99
N HIS A 558 8.93 -18.23 -5.97
CA HIS A 558 8.01 -18.09 -7.08
C HIS A 558 6.70 -17.51 -6.56
N LEU A 559 6.35 -16.32 -7.03
CA LEU A 559 5.05 -15.72 -6.82
C LEU A 559 4.39 -15.57 -8.17
N ALA A 560 3.14 -15.93 -8.29
CA ALA A 560 2.38 -15.68 -9.51
C ALA A 560 0.96 -15.28 -9.17
N ASN A 561 0.45 -14.26 -9.86
CA ASN A 561 -0.94 -13.86 -9.74
C ASN A 561 -1.55 -13.81 -11.13
N SER A 562 -2.75 -14.33 -11.28
CA SER A 562 -3.50 -14.33 -12.52
C SER A 562 -4.90 -13.80 -12.28
N GLN A 563 -5.39 -12.99 -13.18
CA GLN A 563 -6.72 -12.43 -13.14
C GLN A 563 -7.35 -12.54 -14.52
N LEU A 564 -8.46 -13.27 -14.61
CA LEU A 564 -9.29 -13.35 -15.80
C LEU A 564 -10.59 -12.61 -15.53
N ARG A 565 -10.84 -11.54 -16.26
CA ARG A 565 -12.03 -10.69 -16.17
C ARG A 565 -12.89 -10.89 -17.42
N TRP A 566 -14.18 -11.08 -17.19
CA TRP A 566 -15.20 -11.13 -18.23
C TRP A 566 -16.21 -10.01 -18.02
N SER A 567 -16.36 -9.12 -19.00
CA SER A 567 -17.27 -7.96 -18.93
C SER A 567 -18.13 -7.87 -20.20
N PRO A 568 -19.10 -8.81 -20.38
CA PRO A 568 -19.88 -8.93 -21.62
C PRO A 568 -20.77 -7.71 -21.91
N ASN A 569 -20.95 -6.84 -20.94
CA ASN A 569 -21.67 -5.57 -21.07
C ASN A 569 -21.27 -4.60 -19.97
N ALA A 570 -21.69 -3.35 -20.07
CA ALA A 570 -21.37 -2.29 -19.11
C ALA A 570 -21.97 -2.48 -17.68
N ARG A 571 -22.84 -3.46 -17.48
CA ARG A 571 -23.55 -3.69 -16.21
C ARG A 571 -23.06 -4.91 -15.45
N PHE A 572 -22.46 -5.89 -16.11
CA PHE A 572 -22.05 -7.15 -15.49
C PHE A 572 -20.56 -7.37 -15.67
N SER A 573 -19.89 -7.80 -14.61
CA SER A 573 -18.54 -8.34 -14.70
C SER A 573 -18.38 -9.54 -13.77
N ALA A 574 -17.59 -10.51 -14.22
CA ALA A 574 -17.14 -11.66 -13.45
C ALA A 574 -15.60 -11.70 -13.50
N GLN A 575 -14.98 -12.06 -12.40
CA GLN A 575 -13.52 -12.11 -12.29
C GLN A 575 -13.09 -13.34 -11.52
N LEU A 576 -12.15 -14.08 -12.08
CA LEU A 576 -11.45 -15.18 -11.43
C LEU A 576 -10.03 -14.73 -11.15
N ARG A 577 -9.66 -14.67 -9.85
CA ARG A 577 -8.29 -14.36 -9.41
C ARG A 577 -7.62 -15.60 -8.85
N THR A 578 -6.33 -15.74 -9.12
CA THR A 578 -5.50 -16.81 -8.57
C THR A 578 -4.22 -16.19 -8.03
N GLU A 579 -3.86 -16.60 -6.81
CA GLU A 579 -2.60 -16.25 -6.18
C GLU A 579 -1.82 -17.54 -5.93
N TYR A 580 -0.59 -17.63 -6.42
CA TYR A 580 0.32 -18.75 -6.17
C TYR A 580 1.52 -18.27 -5.37
N VAL A 581 1.76 -18.91 -4.24
CA VAL A 581 2.94 -18.70 -3.38
C VAL A 581 3.74 -20.00 -3.37
N GLY A 582 4.92 -19.95 -3.96
CA GLY A 582 5.82 -21.09 -4.01
C GLY A 582 6.42 -21.45 -2.66
N SER A 583 7.16 -22.55 -2.60
CA SER A 583 7.78 -23.04 -1.38
C SER A 583 8.69 -22.00 -0.71
N GLN A 584 8.65 -21.98 0.62
CA GLN A 584 9.41 -21.08 1.49
C GLN A 584 10.28 -21.88 2.45
N VAL A 585 11.08 -21.20 3.26
CA VAL A 585 11.80 -21.78 4.38
C VAL A 585 11.46 -20.97 5.63
N ALA A 586 10.91 -21.62 6.64
CA ALA A 586 10.78 -21.03 7.98
C ALA A 586 11.97 -21.46 8.85
N TYR A 587 12.38 -20.60 9.76
CA TYR A 587 13.45 -20.92 10.71
C TYR A 587 12.92 -20.92 12.14
N SER A 588 13.18 -22.01 12.85
CA SER A 588 12.95 -22.10 14.29
C SER A 588 14.23 -22.59 14.96
N SER A 589 14.77 -21.82 15.91
CA SER A 589 16.05 -22.13 16.60
C SER A 589 17.21 -22.46 15.65
N ASN A 590 17.33 -21.72 14.53
CA ASN A 590 18.32 -21.91 13.45
C ASN A 590 18.14 -23.19 12.60
N VAL A 591 17.10 -23.97 12.83
CA VAL A 591 16.73 -25.10 11.97
C VAL A 591 15.76 -24.59 10.89
N GLY A 592 16.08 -24.88 9.63
CA GLY A 592 15.22 -24.51 8.49
C GLY A 592 14.19 -25.61 8.21
N TYR A 593 12.93 -25.22 8.11
CA TYR A 593 11.79 -26.06 7.73
C TYR A 593 11.30 -25.62 6.36
N ALA A 594 11.17 -26.57 5.43
CA ALA A 594 10.65 -26.29 4.10
C ALA A 594 9.11 -26.22 4.18
N LEU A 595 8.54 -25.05 3.93
CA LEU A 595 7.10 -24.86 3.82
C LEU A 595 6.63 -25.18 2.39
N PRO A 596 5.52 -25.90 2.22
CA PRO A 596 4.97 -26.23 0.91
C PRO A 596 4.47 -24.96 0.17
N ALA A 597 4.34 -25.10 -1.15
CA ALA A 597 3.67 -24.10 -1.97
C ALA A 597 2.15 -24.24 -1.85
N TYR A 598 1.45 -23.12 -2.02
CA TYR A 598 -0.02 -23.11 -2.01
C TYR A 598 -0.58 -22.16 -3.06
N SER A 599 -1.87 -22.30 -3.34
CA SER A 599 -2.60 -21.38 -4.22
C SER A 599 -3.97 -21.03 -3.66
N LEU A 600 -4.36 -19.79 -3.86
CA LEU A 600 -5.67 -19.29 -3.49
C LEU A 600 -6.43 -18.91 -4.76
N TRP A 601 -7.70 -19.25 -4.80
CA TRP A 601 -8.59 -18.93 -5.90
C TRP A 601 -9.77 -18.13 -5.40
N HIS A 602 -10.15 -17.07 -6.13
CA HIS A 602 -11.25 -16.19 -5.74
C HIS A 602 -12.15 -15.94 -6.95
N LEU A 603 -13.45 -16.01 -6.73
CA LEU A 603 -14.47 -15.68 -7.74
C LEU A 603 -15.24 -14.46 -7.28
N GLU A 604 -15.30 -13.44 -8.12
CA GLU A 604 -15.98 -12.18 -7.85
C GLU A 604 -16.98 -11.88 -8.96
N LEU A 605 -18.15 -11.41 -8.58
CA LEU A 605 -19.23 -11.04 -9.47
C LEU A 605 -19.70 -9.63 -9.12
N SER A 606 -19.95 -8.82 -10.12
CA SER A 606 -20.46 -7.45 -9.96
C SER A 606 -21.56 -7.18 -10.95
N GLN A 607 -22.69 -6.65 -10.47
CA GLN A 607 -23.86 -6.29 -11.26
C GLN A 607 -24.30 -4.87 -10.96
N LYS A 608 -24.26 -3.97 -11.93
CA LYS A 608 -24.89 -2.65 -11.84
C LYS A 608 -26.41 -2.83 -11.91
N LEU A 609 -27.07 -2.50 -10.79
CA LEU A 609 -28.54 -2.52 -10.69
C LEU A 609 -29.14 -1.25 -11.28
N SER A 610 -28.45 -0.11 -11.10
CA SER A 610 -28.74 1.18 -11.71
C SER A 610 -27.44 1.92 -12.00
N GLU A 611 -27.47 3.14 -12.52
CA GLU A 611 -26.27 3.98 -12.74
C GLU A 611 -25.52 4.27 -11.42
N ASN A 612 -26.25 4.27 -10.30
CA ASN A 612 -25.76 4.67 -8.98
C ASN A 612 -25.61 3.50 -8.00
N LEU A 613 -26.00 2.28 -8.37
CA LEU A 613 -26.07 1.15 -7.44
C LEU A 613 -25.50 -0.12 -8.06
N THR A 614 -24.51 -0.69 -7.40
CA THR A 614 -23.84 -1.94 -7.82
C THR A 614 -23.96 -2.97 -6.71
N LEU A 615 -24.45 -4.16 -7.05
CA LEU A 615 -24.41 -5.36 -6.23
C LEU A 615 -23.13 -6.11 -6.58
N ARG A 616 -22.39 -6.52 -5.56
CA ARG A 616 -21.21 -7.39 -5.72
C ARG A 616 -21.32 -8.60 -4.81
N GLY A 617 -20.70 -9.69 -5.20
CA GLY A 617 -20.65 -10.88 -4.38
C GLY A 617 -19.60 -11.84 -4.90
N GLY A 618 -19.22 -12.81 -4.08
CA GLY A 618 -18.21 -13.74 -4.52
C GLY A 618 -17.81 -14.74 -3.44
N ILE A 619 -16.77 -15.48 -3.77
CA ILE A 619 -16.18 -16.50 -2.91
C ILE A 619 -14.67 -16.26 -2.86
N GLU A 620 -14.18 -15.97 -1.68
CA GLU A 620 -12.75 -15.95 -1.42
C GLU A 620 -12.28 -17.34 -1.00
N ASN A 621 -11.05 -17.70 -1.43
CA ASN A 621 -10.43 -18.98 -1.15
C ASN A 621 -11.34 -20.18 -1.52
N LEU A 622 -11.71 -20.27 -2.81
CA LEU A 622 -12.55 -21.35 -3.36
C LEU A 622 -12.09 -22.76 -2.97
N GLY A 623 -10.76 -22.95 -2.82
CA GLY A 623 -10.15 -24.23 -2.45
C GLY A 623 -10.23 -24.54 -0.96
N ASP A 624 -10.70 -23.62 -0.13
CA ASP A 624 -10.64 -23.70 1.36
C ASP A 624 -9.22 -24.04 1.88
N GLN A 625 -8.22 -23.44 1.24
CA GLN A 625 -6.81 -23.66 1.59
C GLN A 625 -6.53 -23.16 3.00
N ARG A 626 -6.05 -24.05 3.87
CA ARG A 626 -5.64 -23.72 5.25
C ARG A 626 -4.17 -24.10 5.43
N LEU A 627 -3.33 -23.13 5.73
CA LEU A 627 -1.90 -23.31 5.77
C LEU A 627 -1.45 -24.22 6.93
N ALA A 628 -2.15 -24.16 8.06
CA ALA A 628 -1.86 -25.00 9.22
C ALA A 628 -2.08 -26.50 8.94
N ASP A 629 -3.02 -26.85 8.04
CA ASP A 629 -3.27 -28.24 7.63
C ASP A 629 -2.11 -28.76 6.76
N ASP A 630 -1.43 -27.87 6.01
CA ASP A 630 -0.28 -28.26 5.19
C ASP A 630 1.01 -28.38 6.01
N ASP A 631 1.28 -27.43 6.91
CA ASP A 631 2.46 -27.42 7.78
C ASP A 631 2.28 -26.45 8.96
N THR A 632 2.50 -26.93 10.16
CA THR A 632 2.36 -26.15 11.41
C THR A 632 3.45 -25.10 11.64
N HIS A 633 4.48 -25.04 10.78
CA HIS A 633 5.53 -24.04 10.85
C HIS A 633 5.18 -22.74 10.09
N PHE A 634 4.03 -22.68 9.41
CA PHE A 634 3.52 -21.40 8.91
C PHE A 634 3.31 -20.43 10.07
N THR A 635 3.83 -19.20 9.91
CA THR A 635 3.74 -18.15 10.94
C THR A 635 2.51 -17.25 10.77
N TYR A 636 1.72 -17.53 9.75
CA TYR A 636 0.48 -16.81 9.42
C TYR A 636 -0.57 -17.79 8.88
N ALA A 637 -1.83 -17.36 8.92
CA ALA A 637 -2.96 -18.15 8.43
C ALA A 637 -3.65 -17.44 7.26
N GLU A 638 -4.26 -18.20 6.35
CA GLU A 638 -5.21 -17.71 5.36
C GLU A 638 -6.63 -17.94 5.86
N PRO A 639 -7.55 -16.97 5.71
CA PRO A 639 -8.96 -17.21 5.97
C PRO A 639 -9.48 -18.38 5.12
N GLY A 640 -10.24 -19.30 5.70
CA GLY A 640 -10.92 -20.36 4.97
C GLY A 640 -11.93 -19.82 3.96
N ARG A 641 -12.59 -20.71 3.22
CA ARG A 641 -13.59 -20.32 2.20
C ARG A 641 -14.63 -19.38 2.78
N THR A 642 -14.77 -18.20 2.17
CA THR A 642 -15.66 -17.13 2.64
C THR A 642 -16.55 -16.68 1.50
N PHE A 643 -17.87 -16.66 1.76
CA PHE A 643 -18.85 -16.07 0.86
C PHE A 643 -19.10 -14.63 1.29
N HIS A 644 -19.12 -13.72 0.33
CA HIS A 644 -19.40 -12.31 0.61
C HIS A 644 -20.49 -11.76 -0.31
N LEU A 645 -21.21 -10.77 0.20
CA LEU A 645 -22.20 -10.00 -0.52
C LEU A 645 -22.08 -8.53 -0.12
N GLY A 646 -22.07 -7.65 -1.10
CA GLY A 646 -21.91 -6.22 -0.86
C GLY A 646 -22.73 -5.37 -1.81
N LEU A 647 -22.99 -4.15 -1.37
CA LEU A 647 -23.70 -3.12 -2.11
C LEU A 647 -22.86 -1.85 -2.13
N VAL A 648 -22.61 -1.33 -3.32
CA VAL A 648 -21.89 -0.07 -3.53
C VAL A 648 -22.82 0.93 -4.18
N ALA A 649 -23.02 2.07 -3.52
CA ALA A 649 -23.77 3.20 -4.05
C ALA A 649 -22.81 4.35 -4.41
N SER A 650 -23.10 5.10 -5.49
CA SER A 650 -22.31 6.28 -5.88
C SER A 650 -23.17 7.29 -6.63
N PHE A 651 -22.89 8.57 -6.49
CA PHE A 651 -23.58 9.66 -7.18
C PHE A 651 -22.63 10.81 -7.46
#